data_e095730dcb1afc7260976627dc553c16
#
_entry.id   e095730dcb1afc7260976627dc553c16
#
_cell.length_a   1.000
_cell.length_b   1.000
_cell.length_c   1.000
_cell.angle_alpha   90.00
_cell.angle_beta   90.00
_cell.angle_gamma   90.00
#
_symmetry.space_group_name_H-M   'P 1'
#
loop_
_entity.id
_entity.type
_entity.pdbx_description
1 polymer ?
#
loop_
_entity_poly.entity_id
_entity_poly.type
_entity_poly.pdbx_seq_one_letter_code
_entity_poly.pdbx_strand_id
1 'polypeptide(L)'
;MNNWENVQFVGENRLAPRAYFFSYADHALAATMQRELSRRFLSLSGQWQFHYFDHPLQVPEAFYHSPMSEWGQITVPNMWQMEGHGQLQYTDEGFPFPIDVPFVPTSNPTGAYQRGFMLSPAWDGEQVIIKFDGVETYFEVYVNGHYVGFSKGSRLTAEFDISAYAHVGENLLSVRVMQWADSTYIEDQDMWWMAGIFRDVYLVGKPAAHVQDFFIRTALADDNQSATLSCDIQLENLGAPARDHRLVWSLLDQGSEIASGSLDHLAIDSKCDCRFTLDLANPHLWSAEDPYLYQLQLSLYNGQGELLEVIPQRVGVREIKVKDGLFYVNGHYLKLHGVNRHDNDHLKSRAVGMDRVERDIVLMKQHNLNSVRTAHYPNDPRFYELCDQYGLFVMAETDVETHGFANVGDLSRITDDSFWEPVFVDRIERHVHAQKNHPSIIIWSLGNESGYGCNIRAMYQRCKAIDPTRLVHYEEDRDAEVVDVVSTMYSRVSQMNCFGEFPMAKPRILCEYAHAMGNGPGGLSEYQQVFDRHPHIQGHYIWEWCDHGILDQDEQGRPVYKYGGDYGDYPNNYNFCMDGLIYPDQTPGPGLREYKQVICPVKVRTLDLTSGKLAVENRYWFSTLDDIRLLVEVKAEGELLASQQIRLEGVAPGAITELQLELPSLDGRETFVQLRVIKATATRYSAAEHELGQYQFQLKESTRQLQPFANPNATALQIADERLALTLSGSGFALRFSRLDGKLVSWQQDGIELIERSPRLTFFKPMIDNHKQEYESLWHPNHLQIMQEHFRTLSWRQLGEAVEVTVESLIAPPVFDFGMRCRYVYTLSPNGQLHVALSGQPYGGYDDIIPKIGFELGIRQDLDRVHYYGMGPGENYQDSRQSNWIDSFSSTVGEMWEHYPFPQDNGNRQQVRWATLTNRHGAGLYVRPDAPINLSVWPYSWEHIHAAQHINELEPSGYLTLNLDHKVLGLGSNSWGSEVLDSWRVRFEPFSFGLTLLPIARGNLNPAALAGLDLTINGGRNLA
;
A
#
# COMPACT_ATOMS: atom_id res chain seq x y z
N MET A 1 13.18 -28.09 -30.89
CA MET A 1 12.66 -27.35 -29.74
C MET A 1 12.55 -25.91 -30.19
N ASN A 2 11.43 -25.29 -29.96
CA ASN A 2 11.23 -23.88 -30.32
C ASN A 2 12.06 -22.96 -29.43
N ASN A 3 12.41 -21.77 -29.86
CA ASN A 3 13.21 -20.86 -29.04
C ASN A 3 12.46 -20.45 -27.76
N TRP A 4 11.14 -20.35 -27.79
CA TRP A 4 10.30 -20.04 -26.61
C TRP A 4 10.10 -21.20 -25.62
N GLU A 5 10.69 -22.39 -25.92
CA GLU A 5 10.70 -23.57 -25.05
C GLU A 5 12.13 -24.08 -24.76
N ASN A 6 13.15 -23.26 -24.98
CA ASN A 6 14.54 -23.65 -24.86
C ASN A 6 15.30 -22.74 -23.88
N VAL A 7 15.38 -23.19 -22.63
CA VAL A 7 15.98 -22.45 -21.51
C VAL A 7 17.47 -22.10 -21.70
N GLN A 8 18.18 -22.79 -22.65
CA GLN A 8 19.56 -22.47 -22.94
C GLN A 8 19.73 -21.26 -23.85
N PHE A 9 18.62 -20.74 -24.43
CA PHE A 9 18.61 -19.59 -25.32
C PHE A 9 17.74 -18.47 -24.72
N VAL A 10 18.38 -17.58 -23.96
CA VAL A 10 17.71 -16.42 -23.32
C VAL A 10 17.52 -15.24 -24.27
N GLY A 11 18.20 -15.24 -25.42
CA GLY A 11 18.08 -14.22 -26.48
C GLY A 11 19.03 -14.55 -27.62
N GLU A 12 18.76 -13.96 -28.79
CA GLU A 12 19.60 -14.05 -29.99
C GLU A 12 19.85 -12.64 -30.53
N ASN A 13 21.11 -12.34 -30.87
CA ASN A 13 21.56 -11.03 -31.38
C ASN A 13 21.21 -9.85 -30.45
N ARG A 14 20.80 -10.10 -29.22
CA ARG A 14 20.63 -9.07 -28.21
C ARG A 14 21.99 -8.54 -27.79
N LEU A 15 22.12 -7.21 -27.71
CA LEU A 15 23.35 -6.56 -27.26
C LEU A 15 23.63 -6.87 -25.78
N ALA A 16 24.91 -6.81 -25.38
CA ALA A 16 25.31 -6.98 -24.00
C ALA A 16 24.65 -5.90 -23.11
N PRO A 17 24.22 -6.26 -21.89
CA PRO A 17 23.57 -5.29 -21.00
C PRO A 17 24.56 -4.19 -20.56
N ARG A 18 24.06 -3.00 -20.40
CA ARG A 18 24.83 -1.80 -20.05
C ARG A 18 24.01 -0.85 -19.18
N ALA A 19 24.65 0.15 -18.61
CA ALA A 19 23.99 1.21 -17.86
C ALA A 19 22.94 1.94 -18.72
N TYR A 20 21.85 2.37 -18.10
CA TYR A 20 20.82 3.18 -18.73
C TYR A 20 21.29 4.63 -18.82
N PHE A 21 21.47 5.13 -20.04
CA PHE A 21 21.84 6.52 -20.32
C PHE A 21 21.54 6.89 -21.76
N PHE A 22 21.54 8.20 -22.05
CA PHE A 22 21.38 8.78 -23.39
C PHE A 22 22.55 9.69 -23.71
N SER A 23 22.93 9.73 -25.01
CA SER A 23 23.96 10.61 -25.51
C SER A 23 23.35 11.81 -26.21
N TYR A 24 24.03 12.97 -26.10
CA TYR A 24 23.61 14.25 -26.68
C TYR A 24 24.69 14.80 -27.56
N ALA A 25 24.30 15.73 -28.47
CA ALA A 25 25.22 16.36 -29.43
C ALA A 25 26.05 17.51 -28.77
N ASP A 26 25.54 18.07 -27.68
CA ASP A 26 26.17 19.20 -27.01
C ASP A 26 25.88 19.23 -25.49
N HIS A 27 26.67 20.01 -24.75
CA HIS A 27 26.60 20.13 -23.30
C HIS A 27 25.31 20.77 -22.80
N ALA A 28 24.72 21.71 -23.55
CA ALA A 28 23.52 22.40 -23.11
C ALA A 28 22.30 21.48 -23.13
N LEU A 29 22.18 20.69 -24.20
CA LEU A 29 21.12 19.65 -24.27
C LEU A 29 21.36 18.55 -23.27
N ALA A 30 22.61 18.11 -23.08
CA ALA A 30 22.95 17.10 -22.08
C ALA A 30 22.58 17.55 -20.65
N ALA A 31 22.79 18.84 -20.32
CA ALA A 31 22.46 19.38 -19.00
C ALA A 31 20.95 19.27 -18.66
N THR A 32 20.07 19.21 -19.64
CA THR A 32 18.63 19.05 -19.45
C THR A 32 18.24 17.63 -18.98
N MET A 33 19.03 16.61 -19.34
CA MET A 33 18.75 15.19 -19.15
C MET A 33 17.42 14.71 -19.75
N GLN A 34 16.84 15.48 -20.66
CA GLN A 34 15.61 15.13 -21.38
C GLN A 34 15.96 14.34 -22.64
N ARG A 35 15.72 13.02 -22.62
CA ARG A 35 16.07 12.11 -23.73
C ARG A 35 15.42 12.52 -25.06
N GLU A 36 14.24 13.09 -25.01
CA GLU A 36 13.47 13.55 -26.18
C GLU A 36 14.14 14.73 -26.93
N LEU A 37 15.05 15.45 -26.26
CA LEU A 37 15.83 16.53 -26.86
C LEU A 37 17.10 16.03 -27.55
N SER A 38 17.48 14.77 -27.37
CA SER A 38 18.60 14.19 -28.09
C SER A 38 18.22 13.88 -29.53
N ARG A 39 19.01 14.38 -30.50
CA ARG A 39 18.85 14.01 -31.93
C ARG A 39 19.05 12.49 -32.18
N ARG A 40 19.63 11.80 -31.21
CA ARG A 40 19.89 10.36 -31.22
C ARG A 40 18.84 9.53 -30.48
N PHE A 41 17.70 10.13 -30.20
CA PHE A 41 16.54 9.46 -29.62
C PHE A 41 15.34 9.60 -30.57
N LEU A 42 14.66 8.51 -30.83
CA LEU A 42 13.41 8.50 -31.57
C LEU A 42 12.41 7.54 -30.93
N SER A 43 11.36 8.09 -30.32
CA SER A 43 10.27 7.27 -29.74
C SER A 43 9.50 6.55 -30.83
N LEU A 44 9.24 5.27 -30.62
CA LEU A 44 8.34 4.45 -31.42
C LEU A 44 7.04 4.12 -30.67
N SER A 45 6.86 4.61 -29.44
CA SER A 45 5.61 4.50 -28.70
C SER A 45 4.45 5.21 -29.41
N GLY A 46 3.20 4.79 -29.16
CA GLY A 46 2.00 5.34 -29.79
C GLY A 46 1.18 4.27 -30.52
N GLN A 47 0.50 4.63 -31.62
CA GLN A 47 -0.37 3.70 -32.34
C GLN A 47 0.42 2.77 -33.27
N TRP A 48 0.20 1.46 -33.16
CA TRP A 48 0.81 0.44 -34.01
C TRP A 48 -0.29 -0.34 -34.73
N GLN A 49 -0.03 -0.87 -35.93
CA GLN A 49 -0.87 -1.88 -36.54
C GLN A 49 -0.76 -3.18 -35.75
N PHE A 50 -1.89 -3.84 -35.50
CA PHE A 50 -1.95 -5.01 -34.62
C PHE A 50 -2.96 -6.03 -35.10
N HIS A 51 -2.58 -7.31 -34.91
CA HIS A 51 -3.50 -8.42 -35.04
C HIS A 51 -3.19 -9.50 -34.00
N TYR A 52 -4.24 -10.04 -33.39
CA TYR A 52 -4.16 -11.12 -32.41
C TYR A 52 -4.39 -12.48 -33.09
N PHE A 53 -3.58 -13.45 -32.77
CA PHE A 53 -3.65 -14.82 -33.22
C PHE A 53 -3.64 -15.78 -32.02
N ASP A 54 -4.34 -16.94 -32.15
CA ASP A 54 -4.36 -17.97 -31.12
C ASP A 54 -3.07 -18.81 -31.10
N HIS A 55 -2.24 -18.69 -32.16
CA HIS A 55 -1.02 -19.49 -32.29
C HIS A 55 0.02 -18.79 -33.17
N PRO A 56 1.33 -18.85 -32.82
CA PRO A 56 2.39 -18.15 -33.57
C PRO A 56 2.53 -18.54 -35.04
N LEU A 57 2.18 -19.80 -35.42
CA LEU A 57 2.20 -20.25 -36.82
C LEU A 57 1.07 -19.69 -37.69
N GLN A 58 0.08 -18.99 -37.11
CA GLN A 58 -0.98 -18.33 -37.86
C GLN A 58 -0.58 -16.96 -38.41
N VAL A 59 0.53 -16.41 -37.90
CA VAL A 59 1.07 -15.12 -38.38
C VAL A 59 1.48 -15.27 -39.85
N PRO A 60 0.91 -14.48 -40.79
CA PRO A 60 1.17 -14.67 -42.21
C PRO A 60 2.57 -14.18 -42.61
N GLU A 61 3.22 -14.87 -43.52
CA GLU A 61 4.54 -14.53 -44.03
C GLU A 61 4.65 -13.07 -44.52
N ALA A 62 3.58 -12.54 -45.13
CA ALA A 62 3.51 -11.16 -45.57
C ALA A 62 3.74 -10.13 -44.44
N PHE A 63 3.43 -10.47 -43.21
CA PHE A 63 3.66 -9.62 -42.01
C PHE A 63 5.12 -9.18 -41.87
N TYR A 64 6.07 -10.06 -42.18
CA TYR A 64 7.49 -9.73 -42.03
C TYR A 64 8.02 -8.74 -43.09
N HIS A 65 7.39 -8.67 -44.27
CA HIS A 65 7.92 -8.00 -45.44
C HIS A 65 7.11 -6.80 -45.92
N SER A 66 5.84 -6.69 -45.52
CA SER A 66 4.91 -5.70 -46.07
C SER A 66 4.05 -5.07 -44.98
N PRO A 67 3.67 -3.78 -45.12
CA PRO A 67 2.71 -3.16 -44.19
C PRO A 67 1.35 -3.86 -44.23
N MET A 68 0.82 -4.17 -43.09
CA MET A 68 -0.50 -4.83 -42.87
C MET A 68 -1.57 -3.77 -42.61
N SER A 69 -1.82 -2.89 -43.59
CA SER A 69 -2.74 -1.74 -43.44
C SER A 69 -4.20 -2.11 -43.13
N GLU A 70 -4.61 -3.34 -43.40
CA GLU A 70 -5.97 -3.86 -43.11
C GLU A 70 -6.16 -4.27 -41.63
N TRP A 71 -5.06 -4.33 -40.83
CA TRP A 71 -5.13 -4.72 -39.44
C TRP A 71 -5.65 -3.60 -38.54
N GLY A 72 -6.16 -3.97 -37.36
CA GLY A 72 -6.53 -3.03 -36.32
C GLY A 72 -5.33 -2.22 -35.80
N GLN A 73 -5.60 -1.36 -34.87
CA GLN A 73 -4.56 -0.59 -34.17
C GLN A 73 -4.57 -0.93 -32.68
N ILE A 74 -3.40 -0.84 -32.06
CA ILE A 74 -3.19 -0.96 -30.63
C ILE A 74 -2.25 0.15 -30.14
N THR A 75 -2.44 0.60 -28.92
CA THR A 75 -1.53 1.55 -28.27
C THR A 75 -0.31 0.80 -27.72
N VAL A 76 0.89 1.33 -27.93
CA VAL A 76 2.14 0.88 -27.32
C VAL A 76 2.75 2.07 -26.56
N PRO A 77 3.03 1.94 -25.26
CA PRO A 77 2.90 0.75 -24.40
C PRO A 77 1.45 0.43 -24.02
N ASN A 78 1.10 -0.85 -24.03
CA ASN A 78 -0.11 -1.41 -23.39
C ASN A 78 -0.06 -2.94 -23.40
N MET A 79 -0.92 -3.56 -22.57
CA MET A 79 -1.24 -4.98 -22.64
C MET A 79 -2.40 -5.17 -23.59
N TRP A 80 -2.35 -6.19 -24.47
CA TRP A 80 -3.43 -6.37 -25.45
C TRP A 80 -4.76 -6.77 -24.82
N GLN A 81 -4.74 -7.40 -23.61
CA GLN A 81 -5.95 -7.73 -22.89
C GLN A 81 -6.72 -6.48 -22.45
N MET A 82 -6.01 -5.40 -22.13
CA MET A 82 -6.62 -4.12 -21.77
C MET A 82 -7.24 -3.39 -22.97
N GLU A 83 -6.96 -3.84 -24.20
CA GLU A 83 -7.60 -3.36 -25.43
C GLU A 83 -8.59 -4.40 -26.02
N GLY A 84 -8.99 -5.40 -25.21
CA GLY A 84 -10.04 -6.34 -25.54
C GLY A 84 -9.61 -7.57 -26.37
N HIS A 85 -8.33 -7.89 -26.40
CA HIS A 85 -7.78 -9.06 -27.08
C HIS A 85 -7.37 -10.16 -26.09
N GLY A 86 -7.80 -11.39 -26.32
CA GLY A 86 -7.47 -12.53 -25.45
C GLY A 86 -8.29 -12.53 -24.14
N GLN A 87 -7.80 -13.22 -23.13
CA GLN A 87 -8.46 -13.46 -21.86
C GLN A 87 -7.69 -12.78 -20.72
N LEU A 88 -8.38 -12.04 -19.87
CA LEU A 88 -7.88 -11.63 -18.57
C LEU A 88 -7.97 -12.83 -17.62
N GLN A 89 -6.94 -13.08 -16.84
CA GLN A 89 -6.90 -14.13 -15.84
C GLN A 89 -6.03 -13.70 -14.67
N TYR A 90 -6.49 -13.96 -13.45
CA TYR A 90 -5.74 -13.68 -12.23
C TYR A 90 -5.57 -14.95 -11.40
N THR A 91 -4.33 -15.30 -11.12
CA THR A 91 -3.96 -16.25 -10.07
C THR A 91 -2.83 -15.65 -9.23
N ASP A 92 -2.86 -15.88 -7.93
CA ASP A 92 -1.78 -15.58 -7.01
C ASP A 92 -0.64 -16.58 -7.22
N GLU A 93 -0.72 -17.74 -6.60
CA GLU A 93 0.23 -18.83 -6.79
C GLU A 93 -0.33 -19.88 -7.75
N GLY A 94 0.25 -19.98 -8.93
CA GLY A 94 -0.10 -21.07 -9.82
C GLY A 94 -0.22 -20.70 -11.29
N PHE A 95 0.47 -21.50 -12.10
CA PHE A 95 0.40 -21.36 -13.53
C PHE A 95 -1.02 -21.69 -14.04
N PRO A 96 -1.60 -20.87 -14.93
CA PRO A 96 -2.96 -21.10 -15.45
C PRO A 96 -3.03 -22.23 -16.49
N PHE A 97 -2.00 -23.08 -16.53
CA PHE A 97 -1.88 -24.21 -17.45
C PHE A 97 -1.12 -25.38 -16.80
N PRO A 98 -1.19 -26.61 -17.36
CA PRO A 98 -0.46 -27.77 -16.81
C PRO A 98 1.05 -27.56 -16.77
N ILE A 99 1.66 -27.92 -15.67
CA ILE A 99 3.11 -27.80 -15.46
C ILE A 99 3.83 -28.95 -16.20
N ASP A 100 4.51 -28.63 -17.30
CA ASP A 100 5.30 -29.56 -18.14
C ASP A 100 6.59 -28.89 -18.63
N VAL A 101 7.44 -28.51 -17.69
CA VAL A 101 8.66 -27.70 -17.89
C VAL A 101 9.63 -28.33 -18.88
N PRO A 102 10.13 -27.64 -19.90
CA PRO A 102 9.99 -26.21 -20.20
C PRO A 102 8.87 -25.89 -21.22
N PHE A 103 7.97 -26.84 -21.48
CA PHE A 103 6.94 -26.70 -22.51
C PHE A 103 5.77 -25.83 -22.01
N VAL A 104 5.20 -25.07 -22.95
CA VAL A 104 4.06 -24.18 -22.71
C VAL A 104 2.84 -24.64 -23.51
N PRO A 105 1.63 -24.10 -23.25
CA PRO A 105 0.42 -24.49 -23.96
C PRO A 105 0.58 -24.45 -25.49
N THR A 106 0.03 -25.44 -26.15
CA THR A 106 0.00 -25.49 -27.64
C THR A 106 -0.77 -24.30 -28.20
N SER A 107 -1.90 -23.93 -27.60
CA SER A 107 -2.55 -22.63 -27.85
C SER A 107 -1.75 -21.55 -27.15
N ASN A 108 -0.99 -20.80 -27.91
CA ASN A 108 -0.09 -19.77 -27.41
C ASN A 108 -0.45 -18.42 -28.05
N PRO A 109 -1.26 -17.59 -27.36
CA PRO A 109 -1.70 -16.32 -27.86
C PRO A 109 -0.54 -15.47 -28.36
N THR A 110 -0.70 -14.91 -29.55
CA THR A 110 0.37 -14.20 -30.26
C THR A 110 -0.12 -12.87 -30.79
N GLY A 111 0.53 -11.78 -30.36
CA GLY A 111 0.34 -10.46 -30.91
C GLY A 111 1.34 -10.15 -32.03
N ALA A 112 0.84 -9.77 -33.19
CA ALA A 112 1.67 -9.32 -34.31
C ALA A 112 1.53 -7.80 -34.46
N TYR A 113 2.64 -7.08 -34.22
CA TYR A 113 2.72 -5.63 -34.16
C TYR A 113 3.53 -5.09 -35.32
N GLN A 114 3.07 -4.02 -35.97
CA GLN A 114 3.85 -3.31 -37.00
C GLN A 114 3.86 -1.82 -36.78
N ARG A 115 5.02 -1.19 -37.07
CA ARG A 115 5.20 0.25 -37.02
C ARG A 115 6.10 0.73 -38.15
N GLY A 116 5.60 1.65 -38.96
CA GLY A 116 6.44 2.45 -39.86
C GLY A 116 7.21 3.50 -39.05
N PHE A 117 8.48 3.72 -39.37
CA PHE A 117 9.27 4.79 -38.76
C PHE A 117 10.20 5.44 -39.80
N MET A 118 10.55 6.70 -39.55
CA MET A 118 11.36 7.49 -40.44
C MET A 118 12.71 7.84 -39.80
N LEU A 119 13.81 7.46 -40.44
CA LEU A 119 15.13 7.91 -40.02
C LEU A 119 15.53 9.14 -40.85
N SER A 120 15.86 10.22 -40.15
CA SER A 120 16.37 11.44 -40.79
C SER A 120 17.80 11.26 -41.29
N PRO A 121 18.30 12.10 -42.24
CA PRO A 121 19.69 12.06 -42.68
C PRO A 121 20.72 12.26 -41.57
N ALA A 122 20.31 12.76 -40.37
CA ALA A 122 21.20 12.90 -39.24
C ALA A 122 21.62 11.55 -38.61
N TRP A 123 20.95 10.46 -38.97
CA TRP A 123 21.25 9.09 -38.54
C TRP A 123 22.22 8.35 -39.48
N ASP A 124 22.61 8.99 -40.62
CA ASP A 124 23.54 8.37 -41.55
C ASP A 124 24.92 8.20 -40.93
N GLY A 125 25.44 6.96 -40.94
CA GLY A 125 26.71 6.61 -40.33
C GLY A 125 26.69 6.43 -38.81
N GLU A 126 25.54 6.61 -38.15
CA GLU A 126 25.36 6.24 -36.73
C GLU A 126 25.04 4.74 -36.60
N GLN A 127 25.43 4.10 -35.50
CA GLN A 127 24.85 2.82 -35.11
C GLN A 127 23.41 3.06 -34.69
N VAL A 128 22.47 2.29 -35.21
CA VAL A 128 21.05 2.38 -34.87
C VAL A 128 20.65 1.21 -33.99
N ILE A 129 20.33 1.49 -32.73
CA ILE A 129 19.91 0.48 -31.73
C ILE A 129 18.43 0.65 -31.47
N ILE A 130 17.64 -0.43 -31.60
CA ILE A 130 16.27 -0.47 -31.10
C ILE A 130 16.26 -1.01 -29.67
N LYS A 131 15.48 -0.33 -28.80
CA LYS A 131 15.30 -0.72 -27.39
C LYS A 131 13.85 -0.99 -27.10
N PHE A 132 13.63 -2.07 -26.35
CA PHE A 132 12.36 -2.43 -25.73
C PHE A 132 12.59 -2.45 -24.21
N ASP A 133 11.93 -1.58 -23.45
CA ASP A 133 12.11 -1.53 -21.99
C ASP A 133 11.25 -2.57 -21.24
N GLY A 134 10.27 -3.19 -21.92
CA GLY A 134 9.49 -4.31 -21.39
C GLY A 134 8.54 -4.91 -22.40
N VAL A 135 8.64 -6.23 -22.60
CA VAL A 135 7.75 -7.01 -23.49
C VAL A 135 7.48 -8.36 -22.84
N GLU A 136 6.23 -8.71 -22.62
CA GLU A 136 5.83 -9.97 -22.00
C GLU A 136 5.25 -10.91 -23.04
N THR A 137 5.77 -12.15 -23.24
CA THR A 137 6.82 -12.84 -22.47
C THR A 137 8.04 -13.14 -23.35
N TYR A 138 7.82 -13.54 -24.59
CA TYR A 138 8.81 -13.83 -25.64
C TYR A 138 8.52 -12.98 -26.87
N PHE A 139 9.52 -12.38 -27.47
CA PHE A 139 9.29 -11.61 -28.70
C PHE A 139 10.44 -11.70 -29.69
N GLU A 140 10.07 -11.58 -30.98
CA GLU A 140 10.97 -11.53 -32.12
C GLU A 140 10.85 -10.19 -32.82
N VAL A 141 11.99 -9.70 -33.32
CA VAL A 141 12.12 -8.41 -33.99
C VAL A 141 12.52 -8.59 -35.46
N TYR A 142 11.83 -7.90 -36.35
CA TYR A 142 12.13 -7.85 -37.76
C TYR A 142 12.16 -6.40 -38.23
N VAL A 143 13.13 -6.02 -39.09
CA VAL A 143 13.25 -4.70 -39.69
C VAL A 143 13.37 -4.86 -41.19
N ASN A 144 12.47 -4.20 -41.96
CA ASN A 144 12.44 -4.23 -43.43
C ASN A 144 12.48 -5.68 -43.99
N GLY A 145 11.79 -6.61 -43.35
CA GLY A 145 11.74 -8.00 -43.78
C GLY A 145 12.88 -8.89 -43.28
N HIS A 146 13.83 -8.34 -42.59
CA HIS A 146 14.99 -9.09 -42.07
C HIS A 146 14.77 -9.42 -40.58
N TYR A 147 15.00 -10.68 -40.23
CA TYR A 147 15.05 -11.12 -38.86
C TYR A 147 16.25 -10.49 -38.13
N VAL A 148 15.97 -9.84 -36.99
CA VAL A 148 16.99 -9.18 -36.16
C VAL A 148 17.41 -10.05 -35.01
N GLY A 149 16.46 -10.59 -34.26
CA GLY A 149 16.71 -11.41 -33.07
C GLY A 149 15.49 -11.60 -32.19
N PHE A 150 15.67 -12.23 -31.02
CA PHE A 150 14.64 -12.40 -30.01
C PHE A 150 15.15 -12.12 -28.58
N SER A 151 14.23 -11.91 -27.65
CA SER A 151 14.53 -11.83 -26.21
C SER A 151 13.43 -12.48 -25.39
N LYS A 152 13.81 -12.87 -24.16
CA LYS A 152 12.98 -13.27 -23.03
C LYS A 152 13.31 -12.40 -21.83
N GLY A 153 12.51 -12.51 -20.74
CA GLY A 153 12.66 -11.71 -19.54
C GLY A 153 11.87 -10.40 -19.68
N SER A 154 10.60 -10.50 -19.28
CA SER A 154 9.55 -9.53 -19.62
C SER A 154 9.83 -8.12 -19.14
N ARG A 155 10.37 -7.95 -17.93
CA ARG A 155 10.59 -6.65 -17.28
C ARG A 155 12.03 -6.16 -17.42
N LEU A 156 12.79 -6.73 -18.34
CA LEU A 156 14.19 -6.41 -18.58
C LEU A 156 14.39 -5.79 -19.97
N THR A 157 15.10 -4.68 -20.03
CA THR A 157 15.41 -4.01 -21.31
C THR A 157 16.14 -4.93 -22.27
N ALA A 158 15.71 -4.96 -23.53
CA ALA A 158 16.37 -5.64 -24.63
C ALA A 158 16.79 -4.64 -25.71
N GLU A 159 18.06 -4.73 -26.13
CA GLU A 159 18.64 -3.85 -27.17
C GLU A 159 19.10 -4.70 -28.36
N PHE A 160 18.80 -4.23 -29.59
CA PHE A 160 19.25 -4.88 -30.83
C PHE A 160 19.85 -3.86 -31.77
N ASP A 161 20.98 -4.17 -32.39
CA ASP A 161 21.57 -3.38 -33.45
C ASP A 161 20.84 -3.67 -34.78
N ILE A 162 20.19 -2.63 -35.30
CA ILE A 162 19.46 -2.70 -36.58
C ILE A 162 20.15 -1.96 -37.73
N SER A 163 21.38 -1.49 -37.52
CA SER A 163 22.15 -0.69 -38.51
C SER A 163 22.26 -1.36 -39.85
N ALA A 164 22.36 -2.70 -39.88
CA ALA A 164 22.47 -3.43 -41.15
C ALA A 164 21.15 -3.52 -41.94
N TYR A 165 20.04 -3.20 -41.32
CA TYR A 165 18.69 -3.42 -41.86
C TYR A 165 17.92 -2.12 -42.03
N ALA A 166 18.18 -1.10 -41.19
CA ALA A 166 17.55 0.21 -41.27
C ALA A 166 18.31 1.14 -42.20
N HIS A 167 17.58 2.09 -42.83
CA HIS A 167 18.17 3.08 -43.74
C HIS A 167 17.51 4.44 -43.54
N VAL A 168 18.19 5.50 -44.00
CA VAL A 168 17.61 6.83 -44.02
C VAL A 168 16.35 6.84 -44.90
N GLY A 169 15.26 7.37 -44.37
CA GLY A 169 13.94 7.34 -45.00
C GLY A 169 12.98 6.39 -44.24
N GLU A 170 12.01 5.86 -44.95
CA GLU A 170 10.97 5.01 -44.38
C GLU A 170 11.50 3.59 -44.07
N ASN A 171 11.16 3.08 -42.89
CA ASN A 171 11.48 1.74 -42.45
C ASN A 171 10.23 1.09 -41.88
N LEU A 172 10.17 -0.25 -41.91
CA LEU A 172 9.11 -1.05 -41.29
C LEU A 172 9.69 -1.91 -40.19
N LEU A 173 9.15 -1.75 -38.97
CA LEU A 173 9.38 -2.62 -37.83
C LEU A 173 8.22 -3.59 -37.70
N SER A 174 8.51 -4.88 -37.58
CA SER A 174 7.53 -5.91 -37.27
C SER A 174 7.99 -6.66 -36.00
N VAL A 175 7.09 -6.82 -35.01
CA VAL A 175 7.38 -7.50 -33.75
C VAL A 175 6.32 -8.56 -33.50
N ARG A 176 6.73 -9.81 -33.27
CA ARG A 176 5.87 -10.92 -32.90
C ARG A 176 6.06 -11.22 -31.43
N VAL A 177 5.01 -11.12 -30.65
CA VAL A 177 5.01 -11.33 -29.19
C VAL A 177 4.17 -12.55 -28.87
N MET A 178 4.69 -13.47 -28.06
CA MET A 178 3.98 -14.66 -27.58
C MET A 178 3.72 -14.54 -26.08
N GLN A 179 2.52 -14.92 -25.66
CA GLN A 179 2.11 -14.85 -24.25
C GLN A 179 2.88 -15.87 -23.39
N TRP A 180 3.10 -17.08 -23.89
CA TRP A 180 3.71 -18.14 -23.13
C TRP A 180 5.08 -18.53 -23.69
N ALA A 181 6.04 -18.66 -22.77
CA ALA A 181 7.39 -19.16 -23.03
C ALA A 181 7.90 -19.94 -21.82
N ASP A 182 9.03 -20.64 -21.97
CA ASP A 182 9.69 -21.26 -20.83
C ASP A 182 9.99 -20.27 -19.69
N SER A 183 10.21 -19.00 -20.03
CA SER A 183 10.36 -17.91 -19.06
C SER A 183 9.09 -17.61 -18.24
N THR A 184 7.91 -18.05 -18.67
CA THR A 184 6.69 -17.94 -17.85
C THR A 184 6.81 -18.69 -16.52
N TYR A 185 7.56 -19.82 -16.50
CA TYR A 185 7.79 -20.58 -15.26
C TYR A 185 8.68 -19.88 -14.22
N ILE A 186 9.29 -18.75 -14.56
CA ILE A 186 10.14 -17.93 -13.68
C ILE A 186 9.60 -16.48 -13.57
N GLU A 187 8.38 -16.24 -14.05
CA GLU A 187 7.69 -14.94 -14.03
C GLU A 187 6.26 -15.10 -13.48
N ASP A 188 6.11 -15.88 -12.40
CA ASP A 188 4.85 -16.24 -11.75
C ASP A 188 4.56 -15.30 -10.57
N GLN A 189 4.57 -14.00 -10.82
CA GLN A 189 4.26 -12.99 -9.83
C GLN A 189 2.74 -12.93 -9.55
N ASP A 190 2.36 -12.60 -8.33
CA ASP A 190 0.97 -12.37 -7.92
C ASP A 190 0.38 -11.14 -8.65
N MET A 191 0.01 -11.35 -9.91
CA MET A 191 -0.51 -10.33 -10.82
C MET A 191 -1.42 -10.97 -11.88
N TRP A 192 -2.19 -10.12 -12.56
CA TRP A 192 -2.93 -10.53 -13.77
C TRP A 192 -2.02 -11.13 -14.82
N TRP A 193 -2.37 -12.28 -15.38
CA TRP A 193 -1.70 -12.87 -16.54
C TRP A 193 -2.05 -12.08 -17.80
N MET A 194 -1.05 -11.46 -18.39
CA MET A 194 -1.20 -10.60 -19.57
C MET A 194 -0.03 -10.78 -20.51
N ALA A 195 -0.11 -10.16 -21.70
CA ALA A 195 1.02 -10.06 -22.59
C ALA A 195 0.91 -8.81 -23.50
N GLY A 196 2.05 -8.36 -24.01
CA GLY A 196 2.13 -7.19 -24.87
C GLY A 196 3.44 -6.42 -24.74
N ILE A 197 3.54 -5.34 -25.47
CA ILE A 197 4.64 -4.37 -25.36
C ILE A 197 4.19 -3.31 -24.34
N PHE A 198 4.58 -3.44 -23.08
CA PHE A 198 4.00 -2.65 -21.99
C PHE A 198 4.89 -1.52 -21.46
N ARG A 199 6.14 -1.41 -21.97
CA ARG A 199 7.01 -0.25 -21.74
C ARG A 199 7.45 0.35 -23.06
N ASP A 200 8.15 1.47 -22.99
CA ASP A 200 8.56 2.24 -24.16
C ASP A 200 9.38 1.43 -25.16
N VAL A 201 9.15 1.72 -26.45
CA VAL A 201 9.98 1.30 -27.59
C VAL A 201 10.58 2.53 -28.24
N TYR A 202 11.88 2.51 -28.46
CA TYR A 202 12.57 3.66 -29.08
C TYR A 202 13.87 3.27 -29.73
N LEU A 203 14.35 4.17 -30.60
CA LEU A 203 15.66 4.05 -31.21
C LEU A 203 16.67 4.95 -30.51
N VAL A 204 17.90 4.44 -30.40
CA VAL A 204 19.06 5.21 -29.93
C VAL A 204 20.15 5.18 -30.99
N GLY A 205 20.64 6.35 -31.38
CA GLY A 205 21.81 6.47 -32.26
C GLY A 205 23.10 6.55 -31.45
N LYS A 206 24.18 5.91 -31.96
CA LYS A 206 25.52 6.03 -31.36
C LYS A 206 26.53 6.35 -32.47
N PRO A 207 27.50 7.24 -32.23
CA PRO A 207 28.60 7.46 -33.17
C PRO A 207 29.50 6.19 -33.26
N ALA A 208 30.26 6.05 -34.32
CA ALA A 208 31.11 4.86 -34.54
C ALA A 208 32.03 4.61 -33.34
N ALA A 209 32.69 5.64 -32.84
CA ALA A 209 33.40 5.58 -31.53
C ALA A 209 32.53 6.21 -30.45
N HIS A 210 32.20 5.46 -29.40
CA HIS A 210 31.27 5.90 -28.37
C HIS A 210 31.57 5.29 -26.98
N VAL A 211 30.93 5.84 -25.97
CA VAL A 211 30.87 5.21 -24.62
C VAL A 211 29.85 4.06 -24.67
N GLN A 212 30.32 2.88 -24.44
CA GLN A 212 29.47 1.67 -24.43
C GLN A 212 28.82 1.45 -23.06
N ASP A 213 29.61 1.58 -22.00
CA ASP A 213 29.14 1.40 -20.62
C ASP A 213 29.99 2.23 -19.64
N PHE A 214 29.44 2.51 -18.48
CA PHE A 214 30.22 3.07 -17.38
C PHE A 214 29.63 2.70 -16.02
N PHE A 215 30.47 2.72 -14.97
CA PHE A 215 30.07 2.46 -13.61
C PHE A 215 30.70 3.48 -12.66
N ILE A 216 29.85 4.24 -11.97
CA ILE A 216 30.24 5.25 -10.98
C ILE A 216 30.17 4.64 -9.59
N ARG A 217 31.25 4.80 -8.83
CA ARG A 217 31.31 4.37 -7.43
C ARG A 217 31.81 5.50 -6.56
N THR A 218 31.26 5.61 -5.35
CA THR A 218 31.67 6.60 -4.36
C THR A 218 32.13 5.89 -3.07
N ALA A 219 33.20 6.36 -2.48
CA ALA A 219 33.72 5.90 -1.20
C ALA A 219 33.96 7.11 -0.31
N LEU A 220 33.54 7.03 0.96
CA LEU A 220 33.65 8.10 1.93
C LEU A 220 34.87 7.86 2.85
N ALA A 221 35.52 8.93 3.23
CA ALA A 221 36.44 8.89 4.40
C ALA A 221 35.60 8.67 5.67
N ASP A 222 36.22 8.11 6.70
CA ASP A 222 35.52 7.76 7.96
C ASP A 222 34.90 8.97 8.69
N ASP A 223 35.38 10.16 8.42
CA ASP A 223 34.83 11.43 8.97
C ASP A 223 33.82 12.12 8.05
N ASN A 224 33.51 11.54 6.89
CA ASN A 224 32.65 12.09 5.83
C ASN A 224 33.10 13.47 5.28
N GLN A 225 34.34 13.92 5.59
CA GLN A 225 34.85 15.21 5.11
C GLN A 225 35.43 15.13 3.69
N SER A 226 35.61 13.94 3.17
CA SER A 226 36.02 13.74 1.78
C SER A 226 35.39 12.47 1.20
N ALA A 227 35.25 12.46 -0.13
CA ALA A 227 34.83 11.29 -0.88
C ALA A 227 35.70 11.08 -2.12
N THR A 228 35.98 9.86 -2.46
CA THR A 228 36.56 9.50 -3.75
C THR A 228 35.47 8.99 -4.68
N LEU A 229 35.25 9.66 -5.81
CA LEU A 229 34.41 9.21 -6.91
C LEU A 229 35.33 8.52 -7.92
N SER A 230 34.98 7.30 -8.32
CA SER A 230 35.64 6.56 -9.39
C SER A 230 34.65 6.20 -10.46
N CYS A 231 35.05 6.32 -11.73
CA CYS A 231 34.25 5.93 -12.87
C CYS A 231 35.05 5.00 -13.78
N ASP A 232 34.58 3.78 -13.90
CA ASP A 232 35.05 2.81 -14.89
C ASP A 232 34.27 3.01 -16.17
N ILE A 233 34.94 3.10 -17.33
CA ILE A 233 34.32 3.44 -18.61
C ILE A 233 34.82 2.46 -19.66
N GLN A 234 33.89 1.92 -20.41
CA GLN A 234 34.15 1.12 -21.61
C GLN A 234 33.80 1.93 -22.87
N LEU A 235 34.79 2.15 -23.69
CA LEU A 235 34.62 2.75 -25.03
C LEU A 235 34.57 1.61 -26.07
N GLU A 236 33.73 1.77 -27.07
CA GLU A 236 33.63 0.89 -28.22
C GLU A 236 33.78 1.67 -29.53
N ASN A 237 34.38 1.04 -30.53
CA ASN A 237 34.49 1.60 -31.89
C ASN A 237 34.13 0.54 -32.92
N LEU A 238 33.10 0.82 -33.69
CA LEU A 238 32.57 -0.03 -34.75
C LEU A 238 33.15 0.36 -36.15
N GLY A 239 33.91 1.44 -36.18
CA GLY A 239 34.56 1.92 -37.38
C GLY A 239 36.00 1.43 -37.56
N ALA A 240 36.78 2.15 -38.36
CA ALA A 240 38.21 1.92 -38.45
C ALA A 240 38.92 2.21 -37.12
N PRO A 241 40.07 1.56 -36.81
CA PRO A 241 40.82 1.82 -35.59
C PRO A 241 41.05 3.32 -35.37
N ALA A 242 40.64 3.80 -34.22
CA ALA A 242 40.62 5.19 -33.87
C ALA A 242 41.77 5.55 -32.91
N ARG A 243 42.48 6.64 -33.19
CA ARG A 243 43.65 7.10 -32.43
C ARG A 243 43.43 8.53 -31.94
N ASP A 244 44.13 8.88 -30.87
CA ASP A 244 44.14 10.25 -30.30
C ASP A 244 42.76 10.76 -29.86
N HIS A 245 41.85 9.85 -29.48
CA HIS A 245 40.58 10.23 -28.87
C HIS A 245 40.84 10.80 -27.50
N ARG A 246 39.94 11.68 -27.07
CA ARG A 246 39.98 12.25 -25.73
C ARG A 246 38.64 12.15 -25.07
N LEU A 247 38.61 11.61 -23.86
CA LEU A 247 37.45 11.63 -22.99
C LEU A 247 37.64 12.71 -21.93
N VAL A 248 36.75 13.70 -21.91
CA VAL A 248 36.69 14.75 -20.91
C VAL A 248 35.54 14.43 -19.96
N TRP A 249 35.80 14.53 -18.68
CA TRP A 249 34.76 14.49 -17.66
C TRP A 249 34.66 15.81 -16.91
N SER A 250 33.46 16.25 -16.59
CA SER A 250 33.19 17.38 -15.72
C SER A 250 32.09 17.05 -14.72
N LEU A 251 32.31 17.41 -13.47
CA LEU A 251 31.34 17.30 -12.38
C LEU A 251 30.74 18.67 -12.12
N LEU A 252 29.43 18.74 -12.22
CA LEU A 252 28.67 19.98 -12.05
C LEU A 252 27.89 19.92 -10.72
N ASP A 253 27.89 21.03 -10.01
CA ASP A 253 27.06 21.30 -8.85
C ASP A 253 26.11 22.45 -9.18
N GLN A 254 24.80 22.15 -9.19
CA GLN A 254 23.75 23.11 -9.59
C GLN A 254 24.06 23.85 -10.89
N GLY A 255 24.63 23.14 -11.87
CA GLY A 255 25.00 23.67 -13.16
C GLY A 255 26.36 24.36 -13.22
N SER A 256 27.08 24.50 -12.12
CA SER A 256 28.45 25.05 -12.07
C SER A 256 29.48 23.92 -12.04
N GLU A 257 30.49 23.98 -12.91
CA GLU A 257 31.60 23.02 -12.88
C GLU A 257 32.45 23.20 -11.62
N ILE A 258 32.54 22.10 -10.81
CA ILE A 258 33.34 22.08 -9.59
C ILE A 258 34.63 21.29 -9.75
N ALA A 259 34.69 20.39 -10.72
CA ALA A 259 35.87 19.62 -11.07
C ALA A 259 35.78 19.12 -12.50
N SER A 260 36.93 19.00 -13.15
CA SER A 260 37.02 18.40 -14.50
C SER A 260 38.40 17.79 -14.74
N GLY A 261 38.48 16.93 -15.74
CA GLY A 261 39.71 16.32 -16.20
C GLY A 261 39.58 15.64 -17.51
N SER A 262 40.67 15.09 -18.02
CA SER A 262 40.66 14.37 -19.30
C SER A 262 41.51 13.11 -19.28
N LEU A 263 41.12 12.15 -20.11
CA LEU A 263 41.92 10.99 -20.50
C LEU A 263 42.29 11.21 -21.97
N ASP A 264 43.54 11.48 -22.24
CA ASP A 264 44.04 11.89 -23.55
C ASP A 264 44.71 10.72 -24.29
N HIS A 265 44.88 10.86 -25.60
CA HIS A 265 45.53 9.89 -26.48
C HIS A 265 44.94 8.45 -26.41
N LEU A 266 43.62 8.37 -26.25
CA LEU A 266 42.94 7.07 -26.21
C LEU A 266 43.00 6.40 -27.61
N ALA A 267 43.40 5.15 -27.61
CA ALA A 267 43.40 4.29 -28.78
C ALA A 267 42.22 3.30 -28.69
N ILE A 268 41.24 3.43 -29.58
CA ILE A 268 40.04 2.59 -29.60
C ILE A 268 40.10 1.72 -30.86
N ASP A 269 40.74 0.56 -30.80
CA ASP A 269 40.79 -0.37 -31.91
C ASP A 269 39.43 -1.03 -32.17
N SER A 270 38.85 -1.63 -31.18
CA SER A 270 37.43 -2.10 -31.08
C SER A 270 36.85 -1.75 -29.74
N LYS A 271 37.61 -1.99 -28.64
CA LYS A 271 37.23 -1.66 -27.26
C LYS A 271 38.41 -1.03 -26.54
N CYS A 272 38.11 -0.16 -25.58
CA CYS A 272 39.10 0.48 -24.70
C CYS A 272 38.48 0.69 -23.34
N ASP A 273 39.03 0.02 -22.31
CA ASP A 273 38.64 0.26 -20.93
C ASP A 273 39.50 1.36 -20.34
N CYS A 274 38.89 2.34 -19.69
CA CYS A 274 39.57 3.42 -19.04
C CYS A 274 38.90 3.79 -17.74
N ARG A 275 39.61 4.52 -16.87
CA ARG A 275 39.12 4.93 -15.54
C ARG A 275 39.65 6.30 -15.19
N PHE A 276 38.82 7.07 -14.49
CA PHE A 276 39.31 8.22 -13.71
C PHE A 276 38.86 8.12 -12.26
N THR A 277 39.55 8.88 -11.41
CA THR A 277 39.20 9.10 -10.01
C THR A 277 39.21 10.59 -9.71
N LEU A 278 38.35 11.00 -8.81
CA LEU A 278 38.20 12.38 -8.35
C LEU A 278 37.99 12.38 -6.86
N ASP A 279 38.81 13.16 -6.14
CA ASP A 279 38.60 13.39 -4.72
C ASP A 279 37.79 14.68 -4.51
N LEU A 280 36.73 14.57 -3.74
CA LEU A 280 35.80 15.64 -3.39
C LEU A 280 36.02 16.03 -1.92
N ALA A 281 36.32 17.28 -1.66
CA ALA A 281 36.39 17.80 -0.30
C ALA A 281 35.04 18.31 0.14
N ASN A 282 34.59 17.90 1.33
CA ASN A 282 33.31 18.27 1.92
C ASN A 282 32.13 18.09 0.96
N PRO A 283 31.93 16.89 0.37
CA PRO A 283 30.82 16.66 -0.55
C PRO A 283 29.48 16.77 0.16
N HIS A 284 28.47 17.26 -0.54
CA HIS A 284 27.09 17.14 -0.10
C HIS A 284 26.64 15.69 -0.35
N LEU A 285 26.28 14.97 0.74
CA LEU A 285 25.98 13.55 0.65
C LEU A 285 24.53 13.34 0.25
N TRP A 286 24.29 12.29 -0.50
CA TRP A 286 22.93 11.82 -0.84
C TRP A 286 22.35 10.93 0.26
N SER A 287 21.10 11.20 0.66
CA SER A 287 20.31 10.33 1.52
C SER A 287 18.83 10.39 1.14
N ALA A 288 18.00 9.52 1.70
CA ALA A 288 16.54 9.59 1.48
C ALA A 288 15.90 10.83 2.12
N GLU A 289 16.56 11.48 3.06
CA GLU A 289 16.08 12.70 3.72
C GLU A 289 16.60 13.97 3.03
N ASP A 290 17.79 13.90 2.42
CA ASP A 290 18.41 14.97 1.63
C ASP A 290 19.00 14.37 0.35
N PRO A 291 18.18 14.25 -0.74
CA PRO A 291 18.56 13.57 -1.98
C PRO A 291 19.41 14.48 -2.90
N TYR A 292 20.55 14.94 -2.40
CA TYR A 292 21.43 15.83 -3.15
C TYR A 292 22.14 15.12 -4.30
N LEU A 293 22.07 15.69 -5.51
CA LEU A 293 22.60 15.10 -6.72
C LEU A 293 23.51 16.08 -7.46
N TYR A 294 24.73 15.64 -7.70
CA TYR A 294 25.64 16.24 -8.70
C TYR A 294 25.28 15.75 -10.10
N GLN A 295 25.82 16.41 -11.12
CA GLN A 295 25.75 15.95 -12.50
C GLN A 295 27.15 15.71 -13.07
N LEU A 296 27.47 14.46 -13.41
CA LEU A 296 28.64 14.11 -14.18
C LEU A 296 28.31 14.23 -15.67
N GLN A 297 29.21 14.84 -16.46
CA GLN A 297 29.14 14.80 -17.93
C GLN A 297 30.40 14.11 -18.46
N LEU A 298 30.21 13.09 -19.29
CA LEU A 298 31.27 12.40 -20.04
C LEU A 298 31.21 12.87 -21.48
N SER A 299 32.29 13.47 -22.01
CA SER A 299 32.36 14.04 -23.36
C SER A 299 33.47 13.40 -24.17
N LEU A 300 33.09 12.67 -25.21
CA LEU A 300 34.06 12.02 -26.08
C LEU A 300 34.37 12.87 -27.33
N TYR A 301 35.65 13.09 -27.60
CA TYR A 301 36.17 13.81 -28.75
C TYR A 301 37.02 12.90 -29.64
N ASN A 302 36.96 13.11 -30.93
CA ASN A 302 37.82 12.41 -31.87
C ASN A 302 39.24 13.01 -31.92
N GLY A 303 40.16 12.42 -32.71
CA GLY A 303 41.53 12.88 -32.82
C GLY A 303 41.70 14.25 -33.50
N GLN A 304 40.66 14.82 -34.09
CA GLN A 304 40.59 16.16 -34.66
C GLN A 304 40.05 17.20 -33.67
N GLY A 305 39.61 16.76 -32.46
CA GLY A 305 39.03 17.61 -31.44
C GLY A 305 37.54 17.89 -31.61
N GLU A 306 36.85 17.16 -32.49
CA GLU A 306 35.41 17.26 -32.69
C GLU A 306 34.68 16.47 -31.63
N LEU A 307 33.64 17.06 -31.03
CA LEU A 307 32.78 16.42 -30.04
C LEU A 307 31.92 15.35 -30.71
N LEU A 308 32.07 14.12 -30.28
CA LEU A 308 31.27 12.97 -30.72
C LEU A 308 29.96 12.81 -29.95
N GLU A 309 30.05 12.87 -28.62
CA GLU A 309 28.90 12.76 -27.76
C GLU A 309 29.15 13.34 -26.35
N VAL A 310 28.07 13.69 -25.68
CA VAL A 310 28.04 14.05 -24.25
C VAL A 310 27.01 13.17 -23.54
N ILE A 311 27.40 12.54 -22.46
CA ILE A 311 26.55 11.69 -21.63
C ILE A 311 26.42 12.32 -20.24
N PRO A 312 25.26 12.80 -19.83
CA PRO A 312 25.03 13.28 -18.49
C PRO A 312 24.59 12.11 -17.58
N GLN A 313 25.01 12.13 -16.33
CA GLN A 313 24.57 11.20 -15.28
C GLN A 313 24.43 11.94 -13.95
N ARG A 314 23.30 11.73 -13.25
CA ARG A 314 23.14 12.16 -11.86
C ARG A 314 24.00 11.31 -10.93
N VAL A 315 24.65 11.95 -9.98
CA VAL A 315 25.55 11.29 -9.02
C VAL A 315 25.17 11.70 -7.60
N GLY A 316 24.71 10.74 -6.83
CA GLY A 316 24.56 10.90 -5.39
C GLY A 316 25.78 10.33 -4.67
N VAL A 317 26.50 11.18 -3.94
CA VAL A 317 27.66 10.74 -3.16
C VAL A 317 27.18 10.06 -1.89
N ARG A 318 27.39 8.75 -1.80
CA ARG A 318 26.99 7.95 -0.64
C ARG A 318 27.83 6.69 -0.53
N GLU A 319 27.84 6.08 0.64
CA GLU A 319 28.50 4.80 0.89
C GLU A 319 27.61 3.88 1.74
N ILE A 320 27.63 2.57 1.47
CA ILE A 320 26.96 1.54 2.26
C ILE A 320 28.05 0.67 2.88
N LYS A 321 27.99 0.46 4.19
CA LYS A 321 28.91 -0.43 4.93
C LYS A 321 28.12 -1.32 5.87
N VAL A 322 28.61 -2.57 6.04
CA VAL A 322 28.14 -3.46 7.10
C VAL A 322 29.20 -3.53 8.18
N LYS A 323 28.81 -3.31 9.42
CA LYS A 323 29.66 -3.39 10.59
C LYS A 323 28.88 -3.97 11.77
N ASP A 324 29.46 -4.96 12.44
CA ASP A 324 28.89 -5.61 13.63
C ASP A 324 27.45 -6.12 13.42
N GLY A 325 27.18 -6.67 12.23
CA GLY A 325 25.86 -7.21 11.86
C GLY A 325 24.79 -6.17 11.54
N LEU A 326 25.18 -4.90 11.39
CA LEU A 326 24.30 -3.79 11.04
C LEU A 326 24.79 -3.12 9.75
N PHE A 327 23.87 -2.63 8.93
CA PHE A 327 24.25 -1.81 7.80
C PHE A 327 24.09 -0.32 8.11
N TYR A 328 24.95 0.46 7.47
CA TYR A 328 25.04 1.91 7.60
C TYR A 328 25.05 2.56 6.23
N VAL A 329 24.39 3.71 6.10
CA VAL A 329 24.50 4.59 4.94
C VAL A 329 25.19 5.88 5.40
N ASN A 330 26.27 6.27 4.74
CA ASN A 330 27.08 7.45 5.09
C ASN A 330 27.55 7.42 6.56
N GLY A 331 27.84 6.25 7.10
CA GLY A 331 28.21 6.07 8.50
C GLY A 331 27.07 6.18 9.51
N HIS A 332 25.85 6.47 9.07
CA HIS A 332 24.65 6.52 9.93
C HIS A 332 23.94 5.17 9.94
N TYR A 333 23.61 4.71 11.14
CA TYR A 333 22.64 3.62 11.31
C TYR A 333 21.27 4.09 10.83
N LEU A 334 20.46 3.18 10.25
CA LEU A 334 19.10 3.51 9.84
C LEU A 334 18.16 2.30 9.88
N LYS A 335 16.86 2.59 9.83
CA LYS A 335 15.81 1.61 9.58
C LYS A 335 15.06 1.98 8.31
N LEU A 336 14.76 0.96 7.51
CA LEU A 336 13.94 1.09 6.31
C LEU A 336 12.47 0.92 6.68
N HIS A 337 11.68 1.94 6.44
CA HIS A 337 10.23 1.94 6.56
C HIS A 337 9.66 1.92 5.15
N GLY A 338 9.33 0.73 4.67
CA GLY A 338 9.06 0.50 3.27
C GLY A 338 7.69 -0.05 2.96
N VAL A 339 7.47 -0.22 1.67
CA VAL A 339 6.33 -0.87 1.07
C VAL A 339 6.80 -1.67 -0.14
N ASN A 340 6.13 -2.79 -0.42
CA ASN A 340 6.27 -3.51 -1.67
C ASN A 340 5.43 -2.81 -2.75
N ARG A 341 5.94 -2.71 -3.96
CA ARG A 341 5.24 -2.01 -5.05
C ARG A 341 5.29 -2.82 -6.34
N HIS A 342 4.13 -3.24 -6.80
CA HIS A 342 3.90 -3.68 -8.16
C HIS A 342 3.68 -2.49 -9.12
N ASP A 343 4.04 -2.67 -10.39
CA ASP A 343 3.61 -1.78 -11.46
C ASP A 343 2.14 -2.06 -11.79
N ASN A 344 1.22 -1.18 -11.36
CA ASN A 344 -0.20 -1.31 -11.64
C ASN A 344 -0.88 0.02 -11.93
N ASP A 345 -1.77 0.00 -12.93
CA ASP A 345 -2.68 1.09 -13.30
C ASP A 345 -4.07 0.49 -13.54
N HIS A 346 -5.09 1.02 -12.86
CA HIS A 346 -6.44 0.50 -12.96
C HIS A 346 -7.06 0.54 -14.38
N LEU A 347 -6.48 1.31 -15.30
CA LEU A 347 -6.93 1.46 -16.70
C LEU A 347 -6.05 0.70 -17.70
N LYS A 348 -4.77 0.46 -17.35
CA LYS A 348 -3.77 -0.09 -18.28
C LYS A 348 -2.98 -1.25 -17.67
N SER A 349 -3.31 -1.64 -16.45
CA SER A 349 -2.59 -2.67 -15.70
C SER A 349 -1.08 -2.40 -15.65
N ARG A 350 -0.22 -3.25 -16.19
CA ARG A 350 1.24 -3.14 -16.13
C ARG A 350 1.85 -2.00 -16.95
N ALA A 351 1.09 -1.42 -17.88
CA ALA A 351 1.57 -0.31 -18.72
C ALA A 351 1.43 1.05 -18.01
N VAL A 352 2.17 1.21 -16.91
CA VAL A 352 2.06 2.34 -15.99
C VAL A 352 2.70 3.60 -16.58
N GLY A 353 1.94 4.70 -16.61
CA GLY A 353 2.45 6.01 -17.01
C GLY A 353 3.37 6.62 -15.95
N MET A 354 4.37 7.40 -16.39
CA MET A 354 5.33 8.03 -15.47
C MET A 354 4.71 9.05 -14.53
N ASP A 355 3.62 9.69 -14.91
CA ASP A 355 2.80 10.56 -14.05
C ASP A 355 2.23 9.80 -12.83
N ARG A 356 1.78 8.57 -13.06
CA ARG A 356 1.30 7.68 -12.01
C ARG A 356 2.45 7.20 -11.11
N VAL A 357 3.58 6.82 -11.71
CA VAL A 357 4.80 6.44 -10.97
C VAL A 357 5.28 7.57 -10.06
N GLU A 358 5.33 8.81 -10.58
CA GLU A 358 5.72 9.98 -9.78
C GLU A 358 4.73 10.24 -8.65
N ARG A 359 3.43 10.07 -8.89
CA ARG A 359 2.39 10.19 -7.86
C ARG A 359 2.57 9.15 -6.75
N ASP A 360 2.88 7.90 -7.07
CA ASP A 360 3.20 6.87 -6.07
C ASP A 360 4.35 7.31 -5.15
N ILE A 361 5.46 7.77 -5.75
CA ILE A 361 6.64 8.24 -5.00
C ILE A 361 6.30 9.43 -4.12
N VAL A 362 5.52 10.40 -4.64
CA VAL A 362 5.05 11.56 -3.88
C VAL A 362 4.19 11.12 -2.70
N LEU A 363 3.23 10.21 -2.91
CA LEU A 363 2.39 9.69 -1.84
C LEU A 363 3.21 8.92 -0.79
N MET A 364 4.17 8.10 -1.19
CA MET A 364 5.09 7.41 -0.26
C MET A 364 5.82 8.42 0.63
N LYS A 365 6.39 9.46 0.05
CA LYS A 365 7.10 10.53 0.80
C LYS A 365 6.17 11.32 1.71
N GLN A 366 4.94 11.61 1.28
CA GLN A 366 3.93 12.29 2.09
C GLN A 366 3.44 11.44 3.28
N HIS A 367 3.65 10.12 3.21
CA HIS A 367 3.28 9.18 4.25
C HIS A 367 4.48 8.62 5.04
N ASN A 368 5.61 9.37 5.06
CA ASN A 368 6.80 9.08 5.85
C ASN A 368 7.60 7.83 5.43
N LEU A 369 7.28 7.19 4.31
CA LEU A 369 8.07 6.09 3.80
C LEU A 369 9.44 6.60 3.35
N ASN A 370 10.49 5.84 3.67
CA ASN A 370 11.85 6.14 3.23
C ASN A 370 12.41 5.08 2.28
N SER A 371 11.66 3.99 2.04
CA SER A 371 12.11 2.89 1.20
C SER A 371 10.97 2.25 0.41
N VAL A 372 11.34 1.60 -0.71
CA VAL A 372 10.44 0.81 -1.55
C VAL A 372 11.16 -0.44 -2.04
N ARG A 373 10.48 -1.61 -2.04
CA ARG A 373 10.92 -2.81 -2.73
C ARG A 373 10.16 -2.90 -4.06
N THR A 374 10.90 -3.10 -5.15
CA THR A 374 10.31 -3.28 -6.48
C THR A 374 9.83 -4.72 -6.63
N ALA A 375 8.70 -5.04 -6.03
CA ALA A 375 8.10 -6.36 -6.05
C ALA A 375 7.49 -6.68 -7.42
N HIS A 376 7.84 -7.75 -8.13
CA HIS A 376 9.01 -8.62 -7.86
C HIS A 376 9.87 -8.64 -9.12
N TYR A 377 10.23 -7.45 -9.61
CA TYR A 377 10.92 -7.24 -10.89
C TYR A 377 11.50 -5.82 -11.03
N PRO A 378 12.43 -5.60 -11.96
CA PRO A 378 12.91 -4.26 -12.29
C PRO A 378 11.79 -3.37 -12.83
N ASN A 379 11.65 -2.17 -12.26
CA ASN A 379 10.72 -1.16 -12.77
C ASN A 379 11.26 -0.44 -14.03
N ASP A 380 10.45 0.45 -14.63
CA ASP A 380 10.94 1.37 -15.68
C ASP A 380 12.19 2.11 -15.17
N PRO A 381 13.26 2.24 -15.97
CA PRO A 381 14.49 2.91 -15.52
C PRO A 381 14.27 4.31 -14.94
N ARG A 382 13.25 5.03 -15.39
CA ARG A 382 12.90 6.37 -14.90
C ARG A 382 12.33 6.36 -13.46
N PHE A 383 11.80 5.23 -13.01
CA PHE A 383 11.40 5.05 -11.61
C PHE A 383 12.59 5.26 -10.67
N TYR A 384 13.74 4.68 -10.99
CA TYR A 384 14.96 4.83 -10.18
C TYR A 384 15.50 6.27 -10.23
N GLU A 385 15.41 6.94 -11.39
CA GLU A 385 15.74 8.36 -11.51
C GLU A 385 14.85 9.24 -10.59
N LEU A 386 13.57 8.91 -10.47
CA LEU A 386 12.66 9.60 -9.56
C LEU A 386 13.00 9.27 -8.09
N CYS A 387 13.30 8.02 -7.76
CA CYS A 387 13.76 7.65 -6.41
C CYS A 387 15.04 8.39 -6.02
N ASP A 388 16.00 8.55 -6.95
CA ASP A 388 17.20 9.34 -6.74
C ASP A 388 16.88 10.80 -6.41
N GLN A 389 15.88 11.40 -7.06
CA GLN A 389 15.52 12.81 -6.95
C GLN A 389 14.59 13.12 -5.77
N TYR A 390 13.69 12.20 -5.41
CA TYR A 390 12.75 12.38 -4.31
C TYR A 390 13.27 11.85 -2.97
N GLY A 391 14.34 11.04 -3.01
CA GLY A 391 14.94 10.45 -1.81
C GLY A 391 14.14 9.26 -1.29
N LEU A 392 14.15 8.15 -2.01
CA LEU A 392 13.70 6.84 -1.53
C LEU A 392 14.85 5.84 -1.64
N PHE A 393 15.11 5.09 -0.57
CA PHE A 393 15.96 3.92 -0.67
C PHE A 393 15.22 2.82 -1.44
N VAL A 394 15.93 2.13 -2.32
CA VAL A 394 15.35 1.08 -3.14
C VAL A 394 16.00 -0.27 -2.84
N MET A 395 15.16 -1.26 -2.54
CA MET A 395 15.49 -2.67 -2.69
C MET A 395 15.05 -3.08 -4.09
N ALA A 396 16.01 -3.14 -5.01
CA ALA A 396 15.74 -3.39 -6.42
C ALA A 396 15.73 -4.90 -6.68
N GLU A 397 14.56 -5.44 -7.07
CA GLU A 397 14.37 -6.87 -7.22
C GLU A 397 14.47 -7.33 -8.66
N THR A 398 15.01 -8.51 -8.84
CA THR A 398 15.19 -9.16 -10.13
C THR A 398 13.95 -9.94 -10.51
N ASP A 399 13.61 -9.95 -11.80
CA ASP A 399 12.43 -10.62 -12.39
C ASP A 399 12.56 -12.17 -12.27
N VAL A 400 12.36 -12.69 -11.05
CA VAL A 400 12.44 -14.12 -10.71
C VAL A 400 11.37 -14.45 -9.68
N GLU A 401 10.38 -15.24 -10.10
CA GLU A 401 9.40 -15.86 -9.24
C GLU A 401 8.92 -17.18 -9.82
N THR A 402 8.88 -18.22 -8.97
CA THR A 402 8.50 -19.58 -9.39
C THR A 402 7.48 -20.20 -8.44
N HIS A 403 6.62 -19.34 -7.81
CA HIS A 403 5.74 -19.69 -6.70
C HIS A 403 4.79 -20.85 -7.02
N GLY A 404 4.31 -20.97 -8.26
CA GLY A 404 3.42 -22.04 -8.69
C GLY A 404 3.96 -23.46 -8.52
N PHE A 405 5.27 -23.65 -8.35
CA PHE A 405 5.81 -24.95 -8.01
C PHE A 405 5.54 -25.36 -6.55
N ALA A 406 5.12 -24.46 -5.68
CA ALA A 406 4.65 -24.80 -4.34
C ALA A 406 3.44 -25.75 -4.39
N ASN A 407 2.55 -25.57 -5.36
CA ASN A 407 1.37 -26.41 -5.57
C ASN A 407 1.68 -27.87 -5.91
N VAL A 408 2.90 -28.16 -6.37
CA VAL A 408 3.36 -29.53 -6.62
C VAL A 408 4.36 -30.01 -5.56
N GLY A 409 4.57 -29.21 -4.49
CA GLY A 409 5.39 -29.57 -3.33
C GLY A 409 6.91 -29.49 -3.58
N ASP A 410 7.35 -28.74 -4.58
CA ASP A 410 8.77 -28.59 -4.93
C ASP A 410 9.06 -27.16 -5.44
N LEU A 411 9.04 -26.18 -4.53
CA LEU A 411 9.27 -24.77 -4.85
C LEU A 411 10.64 -24.52 -5.52
N SER A 412 11.65 -25.33 -5.20
CA SER A 412 13.00 -25.21 -5.76
C SER A 412 13.19 -25.94 -7.09
N ARG A 413 12.14 -26.47 -7.71
CA ARG A 413 12.20 -27.38 -8.86
C ARG A 413 13.11 -26.92 -9.99
N ILE A 414 13.04 -25.64 -10.37
CA ILE A 414 13.92 -25.07 -11.40
C ILE A 414 15.05 -24.23 -10.79
N THR A 415 14.90 -23.77 -9.56
CA THR A 415 15.88 -22.95 -8.84
C THR A 415 17.10 -23.77 -8.41
N ASP A 416 16.93 -25.07 -8.13
CA ASP A 416 18.04 -26.00 -7.81
C ASP A 416 18.38 -26.94 -8.98
N ASP A 417 17.98 -26.61 -10.20
CA ASP A 417 18.35 -27.28 -11.42
C ASP A 417 19.34 -26.44 -12.25
N SER A 418 20.61 -26.85 -12.32
CA SER A 418 21.66 -26.14 -13.05
C SER A 418 21.39 -26.00 -14.57
N PHE A 419 20.45 -26.76 -15.13
CA PHE A 419 20.01 -26.59 -16.51
C PHE A 419 19.36 -25.24 -16.74
N TRP A 420 18.77 -24.64 -15.70
CA TRP A 420 18.13 -23.32 -15.70
C TRP A 420 19.08 -22.15 -15.36
N GLU A 421 20.33 -22.40 -14.96
CA GLU A 421 21.29 -21.35 -14.56
C GLU A 421 21.38 -20.20 -15.56
N PRO A 422 21.42 -20.42 -16.91
CA PRO A 422 21.50 -19.30 -17.85
C PRO A 422 20.35 -18.32 -17.74
N VAL A 423 19.12 -18.79 -17.44
CA VAL A 423 17.92 -17.95 -17.31
C VAL A 423 17.99 -17.08 -16.07
N PHE A 424 18.42 -17.64 -14.94
CA PHE A 424 18.57 -16.92 -13.67
C PHE A 424 19.70 -15.88 -13.74
N VAL A 425 20.86 -16.28 -14.28
CA VAL A 425 22.03 -15.38 -14.39
C VAL A 425 21.80 -14.24 -15.38
N ASP A 426 21.14 -14.48 -16.53
CA ASP A 426 20.81 -13.44 -17.49
C ASP A 426 19.96 -12.31 -16.85
N ARG A 427 19.02 -12.70 -15.97
CA ARG A 427 18.11 -11.75 -15.32
C ARG A 427 18.85 -10.81 -14.37
N ILE A 428 19.65 -11.35 -13.46
CA ILE A 428 20.42 -10.51 -12.51
C ILE A 428 21.48 -9.69 -13.23
N GLU A 429 22.14 -10.23 -14.25
CA GLU A 429 23.14 -9.52 -15.03
C GLU A 429 22.55 -8.28 -15.72
N ARG A 430 21.43 -8.45 -16.43
CA ARG A 430 20.73 -7.35 -17.11
C ARG A 430 20.26 -6.31 -16.13
N HIS A 431 19.67 -6.73 -15.03
CA HIS A 431 19.17 -5.84 -14.00
C HIS A 431 20.27 -4.98 -13.39
N VAL A 432 21.32 -5.59 -12.87
CA VAL A 432 22.41 -4.85 -12.21
C VAL A 432 23.14 -3.93 -13.19
N HIS A 433 23.45 -4.40 -14.41
CA HIS A 433 24.10 -3.55 -15.39
C HIS A 433 23.26 -2.30 -15.75
N ALA A 434 21.94 -2.45 -15.94
CA ALA A 434 21.07 -1.36 -16.30
C ALA A 434 20.99 -0.29 -15.19
N GLN A 435 20.94 -0.68 -13.92
CA GLN A 435 20.58 0.20 -12.81
C GLN A 435 21.75 0.55 -11.86
N LYS A 436 22.96 0.05 -12.10
CA LYS A 436 24.13 0.17 -11.17
C LYS A 436 24.54 1.61 -10.82
N ASN A 437 24.12 2.62 -11.60
CA ASN A 437 24.51 4.03 -11.38
C ASN A 437 23.52 4.82 -10.51
N HIS A 438 22.40 4.21 -10.06
CA HIS A 438 21.40 4.88 -9.22
C HIS A 438 21.81 4.89 -7.74
N PRO A 439 21.98 6.06 -7.11
CA PRO A 439 22.33 6.13 -5.68
C PRO A 439 21.22 5.63 -4.75
N SER A 440 19.96 5.71 -5.17
CA SER A 440 18.79 5.23 -4.41
C SER A 440 18.81 3.73 -4.15
N ILE A 441 19.36 2.93 -5.06
CA ILE A 441 19.47 1.49 -4.88
C ILE A 441 20.54 1.19 -3.84
N ILE A 442 20.14 0.57 -2.74
CA ILE A 442 21.03 0.19 -1.64
C ILE A 442 21.11 -1.33 -1.46
N ILE A 443 20.12 -2.07 -1.95
CA ILE A 443 20.02 -3.52 -1.88
C ILE A 443 19.62 -4.05 -3.24
N TRP A 444 20.35 -5.04 -3.76
CA TRP A 444 19.93 -5.89 -4.85
C TRP A 444 19.18 -7.09 -4.30
N SER A 445 17.97 -7.37 -4.78
CA SER A 445 17.23 -8.57 -4.43
C SER A 445 17.21 -9.55 -5.60
N LEU A 446 17.47 -10.83 -5.32
CA LEU A 446 17.66 -11.84 -6.37
C LEU A 446 16.34 -12.36 -6.95
N GLY A 447 15.22 -12.13 -6.25
CA GLY A 447 13.91 -12.58 -6.65
C GLY A 447 12.99 -12.81 -5.47
N ASN A 448 11.84 -13.40 -5.74
CA ASN A 448 10.77 -13.71 -4.80
C ASN A 448 10.41 -15.21 -4.86
N GLU A 449 9.89 -15.77 -3.80
CA GLU A 449 9.18 -17.05 -3.60
C GLU A 449 9.51 -18.16 -4.63
N SER A 450 10.80 -18.49 -4.73
CA SER A 450 11.31 -19.43 -5.74
C SER A 450 12.12 -20.58 -5.14
N GLY A 451 12.09 -20.76 -3.82
CA GLY A 451 12.94 -21.72 -3.13
C GLY A 451 14.43 -21.36 -3.20
N TYR A 452 15.28 -22.19 -2.62
CA TYR A 452 16.73 -21.94 -2.58
C TYR A 452 17.48 -23.07 -3.30
N GLY A 453 18.48 -22.70 -4.12
CA GLY A 453 19.22 -23.67 -4.89
C GLY A 453 20.49 -23.12 -5.55
N CYS A 454 21.08 -23.94 -6.45
CA CYS A 454 22.33 -23.60 -7.12
C CYS A 454 22.25 -22.32 -7.95
N ASN A 455 21.09 -22.02 -8.54
CA ASN A 455 20.92 -20.88 -9.42
C ASN A 455 20.91 -19.56 -8.62
N ILE A 456 20.37 -19.54 -7.40
CA ILE A 456 20.45 -18.37 -6.50
C ILE A 456 21.91 -18.10 -6.12
N ARG A 457 22.70 -19.14 -5.83
CA ARG A 457 24.14 -18.98 -5.58
C ARG A 457 24.88 -18.40 -6.78
N ALA A 458 24.54 -18.84 -7.99
CA ALA A 458 25.10 -18.31 -9.23
C ALA A 458 24.74 -16.84 -9.45
N MET A 459 23.46 -16.47 -9.22
CA MET A 459 22.99 -15.08 -9.28
C MET A 459 23.74 -14.19 -8.28
N TYR A 460 23.88 -14.62 -7.02
CA TYR A 460 24.64 -13.88 -6.02
C TYR A 460 26.07 -13.59 -6.46
N GLN A 461 26.78 -14.65 -6.93
CA GLN A 461 28.15 -14.49 -7.41
C GLN A 461 28.24 -13.51 -8.58
N ARG A 462 27.31 -13.60 -9.52
CA ARG A 462 27.25 -12.70 -10.67
C ARG A 462 26.94 -11.25 -10.27
N CYS A 463 25.98 -11.04 -9.39
CA CYS A 463 25.65 -9.74 -8.84
C CYS A 463 26.88 -9.08 -8.19
N LYS A 464 27.55 -9.77 -7.28
CA LYS A 464 28.76 -9.26 -6.59
C LYS A 464 29.94 -9.05 -7.53
N ALA A 465 30.04 -9.79 -8.61
CA ALA A 465 31.08 -9.59 -9.61
C ALA A 465 30.90 -8.27 -10.39
N ILE A 466 29.63 -7.86 -10.61
CA ILE A 466 29.31 -6.60 -11.29
C ILE A 466 29.35 -5.43 -10.29
N ASP A 467 28.67 -5.60 -9.16
CA ASP A 467 28.54 -4.56 -8.13
C ASP A 467 28.83 -5.09 -6.72
N PRO A 468 30.08 -4.94 -6.24
CA PRO A 468 30.45 -5.33 -4.89
C PRO A 468 30.03 -4.30 -3.82
N THR A 469 29.46 -3.15 -4.18
CA THR A 469 29.25 -2.01 -3.29
C THR A 469 27.93 -2.04 -2.54
N ARG A 470 26.94 -2.79 -3.05
CA ARG A 470 25.59 -2.88 -2.48
C ARG A 470 25.36 -4.22 -1.80
N LEU A 471 24.41 -4.26 -0.88
CA LEU A 471 23.96 -5.47 -0.23
C LEU A 471 23.14 -6.32 -1.20
N VAL A 472 23.14 -7.64 -0.95
CA VAL A 472 22.32 -8.59 -1.70
C VAL A 472 21.34 -9.26 -0.75
N HIS A 473 20.10 -9.35 -1.15
CA HIS A 473 18.95 -9.92 -0.45
C HIS A 473 18.34 -11.07 -1.24
N TYR A 474 17.80 -12.05 -0.56
CA TYR A 474 16.89 -13.06 -1.06
C TYR A 474 16.21 -13.76 0.12
N GLU A 475 14.88 -13.77 0.18
CA GLU A 475 14.15 -14.24 1.37
C GLU A 475 14.34 -15.73 1.61
N GLU A 476 14.29 -16.56 0.55
CA GLU A 476 14.36 -18.02 0.65
C GLU A 476 15.77 -18.55 1.02
N ASP A 477 16.80 -17.71 1.01
CA ASP A 477 18.07 -18.01 1.70
C ASP A 477 17.95 -17.66 3.19
N ARG A 478 17.05 -18.36 3.87
CA ARG A 478 16.60 -18.05 5.25
C ARG A 478 17.71 -18.06 6.29
N ASP A 479 18.75 -18.83 6.07
CA ASP A 479 19.97 -18.86 6.89
C ASP A 479 21.00 -17.81 6.44
N ALA A 480 20.72 -17.09 5.36
CA ALA A 480 21.63 -16.16 4.68
C ALA A 480 22.98 -16.81 4.41
N GLU A 481 22.98 -17.99 3.79
CA GLU A 481 24.19 -18.73 3.44
C GLU A 481 25.10 -17.90 2.56
N VAL A 482 24.54 -17.27 1.53
CA VAL A 482 25.27 -16.44 0.58
C VAL A 482 24.90 -14.97 0.66
N VAL A 483 23.63 -14.62 0.85
CA VAL A 483 23.17 -13.22 0.83
C VAL A 483 23.65 -12.40 2.02
N ASP A 484 23.65 -11.09 1.88
CA ASP A 484 24.19 -10.15 2.89
C ASP A 484 23.16 -9.78 3.97
N VAL A 485 21.87 -10.06 3.74
CA VAL A 485 20.75 -9.68 4.59
C VAL A 485 19.90 -10.88 4.91
N VAL A 486 19.62 -11.11 6.20
CA VAL A 486 18.65 -12.13 6.63
C VAL A 486 17.25 -11.59 6.45
N SER A 487 16.36 -12.39 5.86
CA SER A 487 14.99 -11.97 5.60
C SER A 487 13.97 -13.05 5.95
N THR A 488 12.74 -12.62 6.17
CA THR A 488 11.55 -13.47 6.28
C THR A 488 10.33 -12.71 5.78
N MET A 489 9.25 -13.43 5.45
CA MET A 489 7.93 -12.88 5.13
C MET A 489 6.94 -13.22 6.23
N TYR A 490 5.97 -12.35 6.46
CA TYR A 490 4.80 -12.52 7.34
C TYR A 490 5.10 -13.11 8.72
N SER A 491 6.33 -12.89 9.22
CA SER A 491 6.70 -13.30 10.58
C SER A 491 5.87 -12.54 11.60
N ARG A 492 5.26 -13.29 12.54
CA ARG A 492 4.40 -12.73 13.59
C ARG A 492 5.17 -11.79 14.52
N VAL A 493 4.46 -10.89 15.19
CA VAL A 493 5.04 -9.98 16.20
C VAL A 493 5.92 -10.73 17.22
N SER A 494 5.45 -11.87 17.70
CA SER A 494 6.20 -12.71 18.66
C SER A 494 7.46 -13.33 18.05
N GLN A 495 7.39 -13.78 16.81
CA GLN A 495 8.55 -14.33 16.08
C GLN A 495 9.59 -13.24 15.81
N MET A 496 9.15 -12.04 15.38
CA MET A 496 10.05 -10.91 15.18
C MET A 496 10.74 -10.47 16.46
N ASN A 497 10.01 -10.50 17.60
CA ASN A 497 10.65 -10.26 18.90
C ASN A 497 11.71 -11.31 19.23
N CYS A 498 11.41 -12.59 18.98
CA CYS A 498 12.37 -13.69 19.19
C CYS A 498 13.61 -13.52 18.29
N PHE A 499 13.43 -13.19 17.02
CA PHE A 499 14.56 -12.91 16.11
C PHE A 499 15.42 -11.73 16.55
N GLY A 500 14.80 -10.71 17.15
CA GLY A 500 15.52 -9.58 17.73
C GLY A 500 16.30 -9.92 19.00
N GLU A 501 15.79 -10.84 19.83
CA GLU A 501 16.48 -11.32 21.03
C GLU A 501 17.69 -12.21 20.71
N PHE A 502 17.67 -12.88 19.56
CA PHE A 502 18.72 -13.77 19.07
C PHE A 502 19.24 -13.33 17.70
N PRO A 503 19.95 -12.17 17.61
CA PRO A 503 20.38 -11.59 16.36
C PRO A 503 21.45 -12.47 15.67
N MET A 504 21.37 -12.54 14.34
CA MET A 504 22.42 -13.16 13.51
C MET A 504 23.56 -12.15 13.23
N ALA A 505 24.64 -12.64 12.60
CA ALA A 505 25.79 -11.81 12.24
C ALA A 505 25.54 -10.85 11.05
N LYS A 506 24.36 -10.88 10.46
CA LYS A 506 23.91 -10.06 9.33
C LYS A 506 22.68 -9.25 9.73
N PRO A 507 22.42 -8.08 9.11
CA PRO A 507 21.21 -7.31 9.36
C PRO A 507 19.98 -8.11 8.94
N ARG A 508 18.84 -7.86 9.62
CA ARG A 508 17.57 -8.49 9.32
C ARG A 508 16.59 -7.51 8.73
N ILE A 509 15.85 -7.96 7.72
CA ILE A 509 14.71 -7.28 7.11
C ILE A 509 13.49 -8.20 7.16
N LEU A 510 12.32 -7.65 7.39
CA LEU A 510 11.02 -8.28 7.15
C LEU A 510 10.53 -7.76 5.80
N CYS A 511 10.78 -8.54 4.71
CA CYS A 511 10.56 -8.02 3.37
C CYS A 511 9.08 -7.97 2.97
N GLU A 512 8.21 -8.73 3.67
CA GLU A 512 6.77 -8.63 3.55
C GLU A 512 6.09 -8.90 4.89
N TYR A 513 5.09 -8.07 5.22
CA TYR A 513 4.25 -8.25 6.40
C TYR A 513 2.99 -7.39 6.30
N ALA A 514 2.06 -7.63 7.21
CA ALA A 514 0.86 -6.82 7.39
C ALA A 514 0.09 -6.66 6.06
N HIS A 515 -0.34 -7.81 5.52
CA HIS A 515 -1.10 -7.90 4.27
C HIS A 515 -2.30 -6.95 4.29
N ALA A 516 -2.32 -5.97 3.39
CA ALA A 516 -3.22 -4.82 3.45
C ALA A 516 -4.56 -5.03 2.75
N MET A 517 -4.97 -6.28 2.61
CA MET A 517 -6.20 -6.65 1.90
C MET A 517 -7.45 -6.11 2.59
N GLY A 518 -8.22 -5.30 1.87
CA GLY A 518 -9.47 -4.73 2.34
C GLY A 518 -9.33 -3.87 3.58
N ASN A 519 -10.18 -4.11 4.60
CA ASN A 519 -10.12 -3.41 5.88
C ASN A 519 -8.99 -3.99 6.75
N GLY A 520 -7.79 -3.50 6.51
CA GLY A 520 -6.54 -3.89 7.15
C GLY A 520 -5.40 -2.93 6.76
N PRO A 521 -4.17 -3.20 7.23
CA PRO A 521 -3.79 -4.16 8.26
C PRO A 521 -3.98 -3.61 9.68
N GLY A 522 -4.20 -4.50 10.64
CA GLY A 522 -4.10 -4.22 12.07
C GLY A 522 -2.71 -4.58 12.64
N GLY A 523 -2.45 -4.16 13.88
CA GLY A 523 -1.25 -4.55 14.63
C GLY A 523 0.05 -3.85 14.23
N LEU A 524 0.01 -2.82 13.38
CA LEU A 524 1.21 -2.09 12.93
C LEU A 524 1.99 -1.45 14.09
N SER A 525 1.31 -0.95 15.10
CA SER A 525 1.97 -0.33 16.25
C SER A 525 2.72 -1.36 17.11
N GLU A 526 2.22 -2.58 17.21
CA GLU A 526 2.85 -3.69 17.93
C GLU A 526 4.10 -4.20 17.18
N TYR A 527 4.04 -4.31 15.86
CA TYR A 527 5.21 -4.57 15.02
C TYR A 527 6.26 -3.48 15.20
N GLN A 528 5.86 -2.21 15.12
CA GLN A 528 6.79 -1.08 15.27
C GLN A 528 7.48 -1.06 16.64
N GLN A 529 6.79 -1.43 17.71
CA GLN A 529 7.40 -1.55 19.03
C GLN A 529 8.50 -2.61 19.07
N VAL A 530 8.33 -3.72 18.37
CA VAL A 530 9.37 -4.76 18.23
C VAL A 530 10.54 -4.23 17.40
N PHE A 531 10.27 -3.60 16.27
CA PHE A 531 11.30 -3.02 15.41
C PHE A 531 12.11 -1.95 16.15
N ASP A 532 11.45 -1.08 16.91
CA ASP A 532 12.10 -0.04 17.70
C ASP A 532 13.01 -0.62 18.80
N ARG A 533 12.61 -1.74 19.40
CA ARG A 533 13.35 -2.43 20.47
C ARG A 533 14.64 -3.08 20.00
N HIS A 534 14.64 -3.62 18.78
CA HIS A 534 15.71 -4.46 18.28
C HIS A 534 16.50 -3.78 17.14
N PRO A 535 17.76 -3.35 17.41
CA PRO A 535 18.56 -2.65 16.40
C PRO A 535 18.95 -3.50 15.19
N HIS A 536 19.01 -4.84 15.32
CA HIS A 536 19.35 -5.71 14.19
C HIS A 536 18.21 -5.86 13.16
N ILE A 537 16.97 -5.48 13.51
CA ILE A 537 15.87 -5.43 12.56
C ILE A 537 15.92 -4.04 11.92
N GLN A 538 16.51 -3.97 10.71
CA GLN A 538 16.83 -2.70 10.05
C GLN A 538 15.91 -2.37 8.87
N GLY A 539 14.87 -3.16 8.61
CA GLY A 539 13.89 -2.84 7.59
C GLY A 539 12.65 -3.69 7.67
N HIS A 540 11.55 -3.13 7.22
CA HIS A 540 10.28 -3.81 7.08
C HIS A 540 9.49 -3.17 5.93
N TYR A 541 8.74 -4.01 5.18
CA TYR A 541 7.99 -3.60 3.98
C TYR A 541 6.59 -4.18 4.05
N ILE A 542 5.56 -3.31 4.08
CA ILE A 542 4.17 -3.75 4.04
C ILE A 542 3.86 -4.36 2.68
N TRP A 543 3.11 -5.42 2.63
CA TRP A 543 2.46 -5.97 1.46
C TRP A 543 1.03 -5.44 1.39
N GLU A 544 0.60 -4.67 0.36
CA GLU A 544 1.45 -3.98 -0.59
C GLU A 544 0.99 -2.53 -0.83
N TRP A 545 1.47 -1.88 -1.89
CA TRP A 545 1.22 -0.47 -2.15
C TRP A 545 -0.18 -0.20 -2.68
N CYS A 546 -0.63 -0.89 -3.75
CA CYS A 546 -1.83 -0.53 -4.50
C CYS A 546 -2.68 -1.74 -4.87
N ASP A 547 -3.97 -1.68 -4.65
CA ASP A 547 -4.94 -2.65 -5.17
C ASP A 547 -4.81 -2.83 -6.69
N HIS A 548 -4.87 -4.08 -7.20
CA HIS A 548 -4.76 -4.39 -8.63
C HIS A 548 -6.11 -4.47 -9.36
N GLY A 549 -7.17 -3.90 -8.81
CA GLY A 549 -8.48 -3.87 -9.46
C GLY A 549 -8.47 -3.15 -10.80
N ILE A 550 -9.11 -3.75 -11.79
CA ILE A 550 -9.28 -3.17 -13.12
C ILE A 550 -10.60 -2.40 -13.16
N LEU A 551 -10.54 -1.10 -13.52
CA LEU A 551 -11.75 -0.29 -13.68
C LEU A 551 -12.48 -0.69 -14.96
N ASP A 552 -13.70 -1.20 -14.82
CA ASP A 552 -14.57 -1.62 -15.90
C ASP A 552 -16.02 -1.19 -15.60
N GLN A 553 -16.98 -1.72 -16.28
CA GLN A 553 -18.40 -1.46 -16.07
C GLN A 553 -19.14 -2.74 -15.69
N ASP A 554 -20.14 -2.60 -14.82
CA ASP A 554 -21.09 -3.67 -14.55
C ASP A 554 -22.13 -3.82 -15.69
N GLU A 555 -23.05 -4.77 -15.58
CA GLU A 555 -24.11 -5.01 -16.57
C GLU A 555 -25.02 -3.80 -16.81
N GLN A 556 -25.08 -2.84 -15.90
CA GLN A 556 -25.83 -1.61 -15.98
C GLN A 556 -25.02 -0.43 -16.52
N GLY A 557 -23.73 -0.65 -16.84
CA GLY A 557 -22.82 0.40 -17.33
C GLY A 557 -22.29 1.33 -16.22
N ARG A 558 -22.37 0.94 -14.94
CA ARG A 558 -21.80 1.69 -13.81
C ARG A 558 -20.34 1.28 -13.60
N PRO A 559 -19.45 2.23 -13.28
CA PRO A 559 -18.05 1.91 -13.01
C PRO A 559 -17.91 0.96 -11.81
N VAL A 560 -17.04 -0.03 -11.94
CA VAL A 560 -16.74 -1.01 -10.90
C VAL A 560 -15.29 -1.48 -11.04
N TYR A 561 -14.62 -1.73 -9.94
CA TYR A 561 -13.33 -2.43 -9.94
C TYR A 561 -13.58 -3.94 -10.00
N LYS A 562 -12.99 -4.58 -11.01
CA LYS A 562 -13.03 -6.02 -11.22
C LYS A 562 -11.75 -6.68 -10.77
N TYR A 563 -11.88 -7.93 -10.33
CA TYR A 563 -10.80 -8.78 -9.86
C TYR A 563 -10.97 -10.22 -10.38
N GLY A 564 -10.20 -11.20 -9.91
CA GLY A 564 -10.21 -12.56 -10.43
C GLY A 564 -11.60 -13.22 -10.46
N GLY A 565 -11.93 -13.87 -11.55
CA GLY A 565 -13.23 -14.50 -11.83
C GLY A 565 -14.24 -13.61 -12.53
N ASP A 566 -14.10 -12.28 -12.46
CA ASP A 566 -15.06 -11.34 -13.06
C ASP A 566 -15.08 -11.34 -14.58
N TYR A 567 -14.03 -11.84 -15.20
CA TYR A 567 -13.90 -12.00 -16.64
C TYR A 567 -14.21 -13.44 -17.11
N GLY A 568 -14.72 -14.29 -16.19
CA GLY A 568 -15.00 -15.71 -16.48
C GLY A 568 -13.74 -16.56 -16.49
N ASP A 569 -12.65 -16.07 -15.95
CA ASP A 569 -11.38 -16.77 -15.80
C ASP A 569 -11.47 -17.85 -14.72
N TYR A 570 -10.80 -18.98 -14.98
CA TYR A 570 -10.70 -20.12 -14.08
C TYR A 570 -9.45 -20.96 -14.42
N PRO A 571 -8.60 -21.35 -13.42
CA PRO A 571 -8.69 -21.00 -12.00
C PRO A 571 -8.45 -19.51 -11.73
N ASN A 572 -8.86 -19.02 -10.55
CA ASN A 572 -8.62 -17.65 -10.12
C ASN A 572 -8.57 -17.56 -8.58
N ASN A 573 -8.00 -16.48 -8.06
CA ASN A 573 -7.90 -16.18 -6.63
C ASN A 573 -8.81 -15.02 -6.18
N TYR A 574 -9.90 -14.76 -6.91
CA TYR A 574 -10.90 -13.72 -6.57
C TYR A 574 -10.27 -12.35 -6.28
N ASN A 575 -10.69 -11.73 -5.17
CA ASN A 575 -10.24 -10.42 -4.73
C ASN A 575 -8.89 -10.43 -4.00
N PHE A 576 -8.07 -11.50 -4.11
CA PHE A 576 -6.79 -11.57 -3.40
C PHE A 576 -5.81 -10.47 -3.86
N CYS A 577 -5.92 -10.02 -5.10
CA CYS A 577 -5.18 -8.87 -5.65
C CYS A 577 -5.66 -7.48 -5.17
N MET A 578 -6.62 -7.42 -4.23
CA MET A 578 -7.13 -6.18 -3.66
C MET A 578 -6.50 -5.97 -2.27
N ASP A 579 -5.20 -5.87 -2.21
CA ASP A 579 -4.36 -5.95 -1.02
C ASP A 579 -3.46 -4.72 -0.81
N GLY A 580 -3.84 -3.59 -1.42
CA GLY A 580 -3.10 -2.34 -1.40
C GLY A 580 -3.41 -1.43 -0.21
N LEU A 581 -2.39 -0.69 0.24
CA LEU A 581 -2.55 0.46 1.16
C LEU A 581 -3.28 1.64 0.50
N ILE A 582 -3.29 1.68 -0.83
CA ILE A 582 -4.05 2.64 -1.62
C ILE A 582 -5.01 1.91 -2.56
N TYR A 583 -6.14 2.54 -2.84
CA TYR A 583 -7.10 2.03 -3.81
C TYR A 583 -6.57 2.08 -5.25
N PRO A 584 -7.21 1.37 -6.21
CA PRO A 584 -6.70 1.29 -7.58
C PRO A 584 -6.52 2.64 -8.29
N ASP A 585 -7.21 3.69 -7.86
CA ASP A 585 -7.10 5.06 -8.36
C ASP A 585 -6.03 5.92 -7.65
N GLN A 586 -5.20 5.30 -6.80
CA GLN A 586 -4.21 5.93 -5.93
C GLN A 586 -4.80 6.82 -4.82
N THR A 587 -6.04 6.60 -4.40
CA THR A 587 -6.60 7.22 -3.19
C THR A 587 -6.05 6.51 -1.94
N PRO A 588 -5.48 7.24 -0.95
CA PRO A 588 -4.96 6.63 0.28
C PRO A 588 -6.04 5.94 1.12
N GLY A 589 -5.85 4.65 1.39
CA GLY A 589 -6.69 3.87 2.29
C GLY A 589 -6.43 4.15 3.78
N PRO A 590 -7.29 3.62 4.68
CA PRO A 590 -7.10 3.74 6.13
C PRO A 590 -5.78 3.15 6.62
N GLY A 591 -5.35 2.02 6.06
CA GLY A 591 -4.07 1.36 6.38
C GLY A 591 -2.85 2.24 6.13
N LEU A 592 -2.84 3.01 5.04
CA LEU A 592 -1.74 3.95 4.76
C LEU A 592 -1.70 5.11 5.76
N ARG A 593 -2.87 5.63 6.16
CA ARG A 593 -2.96 6.69 7.18
C ARG A 593 -2.45 6.19 8.53
N GLU A 594 -2.80 4.95 8.91
CA GLU A 594 -2.30 4.29 10.12
C GLU A 594 -0.78 4.11 10.06
N TYR A 595 -0.26 3.59 8.95
CA TYR A 595 1.18 3.38 8.76
C TYR A 595 1.97 4.68 8.85
N LYS A 596 1.49 5.75 8.19
CA LYS A 596 2.08 7.10 8.29
C LYS A 596 2.31 7.53 9.74
N GLN A 597 1.31 7.32 10.59
CA GLN A 597 1.39 7.71 11.99
C GLN A 597 2.34 6.81 12.78
N VAL A 598 2.31 5.52 12.53
CA VAL A 598 3.16 4.53 13.21
C VAL A 598 4.64 4.80 12.96
N ILE A 599 5.02 5.13 11.72
CA ILE A 599 6.41 5.41 11.31
C ILE A 599 6.76 6.91 11.34
N CYS A 600 5.96 7.76 11.99
CA CYS A 600 6.26 9.19 12.09
C CYS A 600 7.69 9.44 12.57
N PRO A 601 8.48 10.27 11.85
CA PRO A 601 9.89 10.49 12.17
C PRO A 601 10.14 11.37 13.40
N VAL A 602 9.08 11.88 14.02
CA VAL A 602 9.15 12.67 15.26
C VAL A 602 8.25 12.02 16.29
N LYS A 603 8.81 11.42 17.32
CA LYS A 603 8.01 10.80 18.41
C LYS A 603 7.83 11.77 19.56
N VAL A 604 6.58 11.90 20.05
CA VAL A 604 6.28 12.71 21.21
C VAL A 604 5.75 11.81 22.33
N ARG A 605 6.24 12.00 23.54
CA ARG A 605 5.80 11.28 24.73
C ARG A 605 5.68 12.21 25.93
N THR A 606 4.85 11.87 26.88
CA THR A 606 4.68 12.62 28.12
C THR A 606 5.81 12.29 29.11
N LEU A 607 6.34 13.30 29.79
CA LEU A 607 7.21 13.14 30.98
C LEU A 607 6.40 13.43 32.23
N ASP A 608 5.75 14.60 32.27
CA ASP A 608 4.78 14.98 33.30
C ASP A 608 3.75 15.92 32.65
N LEU A 609 2.66 15.34 32.19
CA LEU A 609 1.64 16.11 31.48
C LEU A 609 0.94 17.13 32.38
N THR A 610 0.82 16.85 33.67
CA THR A 610 0.16 17.80 34.60
C THR A 610 0.92 19.11 34.76
N SER A 611 2.23 19.05 34.66
CA SER A 611 3.09 20.25 34.58
C SER A 611 3.38 20.72 33.15
N GLY A 612 2.83 20.04 32.11
CA GLY A 612 3.06 20.38 30.71
C GLY A 612 4.38 19.88 30.14
N LYS A 613 5.06 18.91 30.75
CA LYS A 613 6.35 18.40 30.26
C LYS A 613 6.19 17.26 29.28
N LEU A 614 6.82 17.41 28.10
CA LEU A 614 6.91 16.42 27.05
C LEU A 614 8.36 16.14 26.68
N ALA A 615 8.60 14.96 26.11
CA ALA A 615 9.85 14.65 25.41
C ALA A 615 9.55 14.48 23.91
N VAL A 616 10.41 15.05 23.07
CA VAL A 616 10.37 14.91 21.62
C VAL A 616 11.66 14.24 21.18
N GLU A 617 11.51 13.15 20.44
CA GLU A 617 12.59 12.34 19.90
C GLU A 617 12.66 12.54 18.39
N ASN A 618 13.86 12.92 17.90
CA ASN A 618 14.15 12.95 16.47
C ASN A 618 14.48 11.54 15.98
N ARG A 619 13.67 10.98 15.11
CA ARG A 619 13.87 9.68 14.48
C ARG A 619 14.31 9.75 13.02
N TYR A 620 14.62 10.95 12.53
CA TYR A 620 15.39 11.07 11.31
C TYR A 620 16.81 10.52 11.54
N TRP A 621 17.40 10.00 10.48
CA TRP A 621 18.73 9.38 10.53
C TRP A 621 19.83 10.34 10.10
N PHE A 622 19.48 11.34 9.29
CA PHE A 622 20.42 12.30 8.68
C PHE A 622 20.09 13.76 9.03
N SER A 623 18.83 14.08 9.26
CA SER A 623 18.33 15.46 9.37
C SER A 623 18.06 15.89 10.81
N THR A 624 18.32 17.17 11.12
CA THR A 624 17.85 17.84 12.35
C THR A 624 16.33 18.12 12.25
N LEU A 625 15.72 18.55 13.37
CA LEU A 625 14.32 18.96 13.38
C LEU A 625 14.12 20.47 13.09
N ASP A 626 15.10 21.18 12.53
CA ASP A 626 15.02 22.65 12.32
C ASP A 626 13.85 23.09 11.44
N ASP A 627 13.42 22.23 10.51
CA ASP A 627 12.25 22.45 9.65
C ASP A 627 10.94 21.85 10.19
N ILE A 628 10.92 21.47 11.47
CA ILE A 628 9.75 20.87 12.11
C ILE A 628 9.15 21.81 13.14
N ARG A 629 7.81 21.87 13.15
CA ARG A 629 7.02 22.58 14.16
C ARG A 629 5.99 21.69 14.78
N LEU A 630 5.70 21.92 16.04
CA LEU A 630 4.57 21.32 16.74
C LEU A 630 3.44 22.35 16.84
N LEU A 631 2.28 22.02 16.32
CA LEU A 631 1.06 22.75 16.58
C LEU A 631 0.36 22.05 17.74
N VAL A 632 0.26 22.76 18.87
CA VAL A 632 -0.31 22.20 20.11
C VAL A 632 -1.62 22.88 20.42
N GLU A 633 -2.65 22.09 20.61
CA GLU A 633 -3.99 22.54 21.02
C GLU A 633 -4.38 21.85 22.33
N VAL A 634 -4.97 22.59 23.24
CA VAL A 634 -5.60 22.04 24.44
C VAL A 634 -7.10 22.18 24.27
N LYS A 635 -7.80 21.06 24.24
CA LYS A 635 -9.25 21.01 24.00
C LYS A 635 -9.99 20.33 25.14
N ALA A 636 -11.12 20.89 25.53
CA ALA A 636 -12.05 20.32 26.50
C ALA A 636 -13.36 19.92 25.80
N GLU A 637 -13.65 18.60 25.75
CA GLU A 637 -14.84 18.05 25.04
C GLU A 637 -15.01 18.64 23.61
N GLY A 638 -13.89 18.78 22.84
CA GLY A 638 -13.87 19.33 21.49
C GLY A 638 -13.76 20.86 21.39
N GLU A 639 -13.91 21.59 22.49
CA GLU A 639 -13.76 23.05 22.51
C GLU A 639 -12.30 23.45 22.74
N LEU A 640 -11.77 24.33 21.90
CA LEU A 640 -10.41 24.86 22.01
C LEU A 640 -10.27 25.79 23.22
N LEU A 641 -9.37 25.45 24.16
CA LEU A 641 -9.05 26.27 25.32
C LEU A 641 -7.78 27.11 25.11
N ALA A 642 -6.77 26.55 24.47
CA ALA A 642 -5.48 27.20 24.18
C ALA A 642 -4.82 26.59 22.96
N SER A 643 -3.98 27.38 22.30
CA SER A 643 -3.11 26.90 21.22
C SER A 643 -1.75 27.55 21.31
N GLN A 644 -0.71 26.80 20.96
CA GLN A 644 0.67 27.29 20.85
C GLN A 644 1.42 26.57 19.72
N GLN A 645 2.45 27.21 19.21
CA GLN A 645 3.34 26.68 18.20
C GLN A 645 4.76 26.62 18.72
N ILE A 646 5.43 25.46 18.57
CA ILE A 646 6.78 25.22 19.08
C ILE A 646 7.69 24.85 17.92
N ARG A 647 8.86 25.49 17.83
CA ARG A 647 9.95 25.13 16.92
C ARG A 647 10.89 24.15 17.60
N LEU A 648 11.43 23.23 16.83
CA LEU A 648 12.35 22.18 17.31
C LEU A 648 13.76 22.42 16.77
N GLU A 649 14.36 23.59 17.12
CA GLU A 649 15.67 23.97 16.59
C GLU A 649 16.83 23.18 17.24
N GLY A 650 17.79 22.73 16.42
CA GLY A 650 19.04 22.11 16.87
C GLY A 650 18.90 20.68 17.42
N VAL A 651 17.75 20.02 17.23
CA VAL A 651 17.58 18.63 17.68
C VAL A 651 18.18 17.68 16.64
N ALA A 652 19.36 17.16 16.95
CA ALA A 652 20.11 16.26 16.07
C ALA A 652 19.43 14.91 15.86
N PRO A 653 19.79 14.14 14.80
CA PRO A 653 19.32 12.78 14.58
C PRO A 653 19.52 11.90 15.83
N GLY A 654 18.47 11.16 16.22
CA GLY A 654 18.47 10.29 17.40
C GLY A 654 18.43 11.02 18.75
N ALA A 655 18.47 12.35 18.79
CA ALA A 655 18.42 13.12 20.03
C ALA A 655 17.01 13.24 20.58
N ILE A 656 16.93 13.40 21.90
CA ILE A 656 15.70 13.67 22.63
C ILE A 656 15.82 15.06 23.28
N THR A 657 14.79 15.88 23.10
CA THR A 657 14.68 17.18 23.75
C THR A 657 13.43 17.23 24.63
N GLU A 658 13.52 17.98 25.74
CA GLU A 658 12.38 18.23 26.61
C GLU A 658 11.68 19.54 26.23
N LEU A 659 10.37 19.53 26.27
CA LEU A 659 9.54 20.69 26.01
C LEU A 659 8.66 21.00 27.22
N GLN A 660 8.41 22.29 27.45
CA GLN A 660 7.50 22.80 28.44
C GLN A 660 6.31 23.46 27.74
N LEU A 661 5.10 22.90 27.90
CA LEU A 661 3.85 23.46 27.40
C LEU A 661 3.30 24.51 28.38
N GLU A 662 2.71 25.56 27.83
CA GLU A 662 1.85 26.45 28.57
C GLU A 662 0.44 25.88 28.61
N LEU A 663 -0.03 25.50 29.80
CA LEU A 663 -1.33 24.91 30.00
C LEU A 663 -2.34 25.94 30.49
N PRO A 664 -3.58 25.97 29.93
CA PRO A 664 -4.65 26.83 30.39
C PRO A 664 -5.21 26.34 31.75
N SER A 665 -6.01 27.19 32.41
CA SER A 665 -6.81 26.74 33.55
C SER A 665 -7.89 25.75 33.07
N LEU A 666 -8.01 24.62 33.77
CA LEU A 666 -8.91 23.55 33.39
C LEU A 666 -10.20 23.63 34.21
N ASP A 667 -11.34 23.44 33.52
CA ASP A 667 -12.64 23.25 34.15
C ASP A 667 -12.91 21.74 34.47
N GLY A 668 -14.14 21.36 34.71
CA GLY A 668 -14.51 19.98 35.05
C GLY A 668 -14.64 19.02 33.82
N ARG A 669 -14.39 19.48 32.61
CA ARG A 669 -14.57 18.69 31.37
C ARG A 669 -13.38 17.79 31.09
N GLU A 670 -13.62 16.68 30.35
CA GLU A 670 -12.56 15.84 29.82
C GLU A 670 -11.68 16.69 28.88
N THR A 671 -10.37 16.70 29.14
CA THR A 671 -9.45 17.58 28.43
C THR A 671 -8.26 16.84 27.85
N PHE A 672 -7.95 17.11 26.61
CA PHE A 672 -6.82 16.54 25.88
C PHE A 672 -5.84 17.63 25.41
N VAL A 673 -4.56 17.26 25.39
CA VAL A 673 -3.52 17.96 24.62
C VAL A 673 -3.39 17.24 23.29
N GLN A 674 -3.62 17.95 22.20
CA GLN A 674 -3.46 17.47 20.82
C GLN A 674 -2.24 18.14 20.19
N LEU A 675 -1.41 17.38 19.50
CA LEU A 675 -0.24 17.88 18.83
C LEU A 675 -0.23 17.40 17.38
N ARG A 676 0.01 18.31 16.45
CA ARG A 676 0.35 17.99 15.06
C ARG A 676 1.79 18.30 14.80
N VAL A 677 2.52 17.34 14.21
CA VAL A 677 3.89 17.49 13.74
C VAL A 677 3.83 17.93 12.29
N ILE A 678 4.30 19.12 11.98
CA ILE A 678 4.25 19.66 10.63
C ILE A 678 5.63 20.03 10.12
N LYS A 679 5.84 19.85 8.81
CA LYS A 679 7.00 20.31 8.07
C LYS A 679 6.79 21.78 7.70
N ALA A 680 7.68 22.70 8.18
CA ALA A 680 7.45 24.14 8.08
C ALA A 680 7.59 24.66 6.64
N THR A 681 8.47 24.08 5.85
CA THR A 681 8.76 24.51 4.48
C THR A 681 8.21 23.54 3.44
N ALA A 682 7.98 24.03 2.23
CA ALA A 682 7.62 23.19 1.11
C ALA A 682 8.82 22.31 0.69
N THR A 683 8.51 21.09 0.25
CA THR A 683 9.47 20.16 -0.33
C THR A 683 9.09 19.87 -1.79
N ARG A 684 9.88 19.05 -2.47
CA ARG A 684 9.52 18.59 -3.82
C ARG A 684 8.21 17.78 -3.85
N TYR A 685 7.85 17.12 -2.74
CA TYR A 685 6.70 16.22 -2.63
C TYR A 685 5.54 16.77 -1.79
N SER A 686 5.71 17.90 -1.12
CA SER A 686 4.64 18.46 -0.27
C SER A 686 4.68 19.98 -0.20
N ALA A 687 3.52 20.59 0.01
CA ALA A 687 3.41 22.00 0.36
C ALA A 687 4.00 22.25 1.76
N ALA A 688 4.24 23.52 2.10
CA ALA A 688 4.53 23.92 3.45
C ALA A 688 3.36 23.54 4.39
N GLU A 689 3.68 23.34 5.67
CA GLU A 689 2.73 22.88 6.71
C GLU A 689 2.17 21.46 6.48
N HIS A 690 2.88 20.63 5.69
CA HIS A 690 2.53 19.24 5.55
C HIS A 690 2.62 18.50 6.89
N GLU A 691 1.55 17.80 7.27
CA GLU A 691 1.48 17.03 8.51
C GLU A 691 2.23 15.70 8.34
N LEU A 692 3.19 15.46 9.24
CA LEU A 692 3.95 14.20 9.34
C LEU A 692 3.29 13.20 10.29
N GLY A 693 2.59 13.68 11.31
CA GLY A 693 1.90 12.85 12.27
C GLY A 693 1.25 13.66 13.38
N GLN A 694 0.57 12.96 14.28
CA GLN A 694 -0.24 13.56 15.33
C GLN A 694 -0.10 12.76 16.65
N TYR A 695 -0.35 13.44 17.78
CA TYR A 695 -0.34 12.84 19.11
C TYR A 695 -1.45 13.42 19.97
N GLN A 696 -2.04 12.61 20.83
CA GLN A 696 -3.02 13.05 21.80
C GLN A 696 -2.72 12.47 23.17
N PHE A 697 -2.81 13.31 24.20
CA PHE A 697 -2.61 12.89 25.59
C PHE A 697 -3.76 13.43 26.44
N GLN A 698 -4.36 12.57 27.26
CA GLN A 698 -5.42 12.98 28.18
C GLN A 698 -4.84 13.74 29.36
N LEU A 699 -5.13 15.03 29.42
CA LEU A 699 -4.65 15.93 30.48
C LEU A 699 -5.52 15.84 31.73
N LYS A 700 -6.84 15.64 31.52
CA LYS A 700 -7.80 15.57 32.63
C LYS A 700 -8.98 14.69 32.25
N GLU A 701 -9.37 13.81 33.17
CA GLU A 701 -10.64 13.09 33.10
C GLU A 701 -11.81 14.02 33.45
N SER A 702 -13.01 13.68 32.97
CA SER A 702 -14.20 14.45 33.31
C SER A 702 -14.51 14.33 34.82
N THR A 703 -14.58 15.47 35.48
CA THR A 703 -15.04 15.62 36.86
C THR A 703 -16.28 16.51 36.93
N ARG A 704 -16.91 16.73 35.76
CA ARG A 704 -18.07 17.61 35.63
C ARG A 704 -19.23 17.11 36.46
N GLN A 705 -19.81 17.99 37.29
CA GLN A 705 -21.10 17.71 37.89
C GLN A 705 -22.19 17.81 36.84
N LEU A 706 -22.87 16.72 36.58
CA LEU A 706 -23.97 16.67 35.63
C LEU A 706 -25.18 17.41 36.19
N GLN A 707 -25.87 18.17 35.34
CA GLN A 707 -27.08 18.88 35.69
C GLN A 707 -28.30 17.96 35.55
N PRO A 708 -29.27 17.96 36.48
CA PRO A 708 -30.47 17.17 36.34
C PRO A 708 -31.19 17.42 35.00
N PHE A 709 -31.51 16.34 34.29
CA PHE A 709 -32.37 16.44 33.12
C PHE A 709 -33.82 16.53 33.52
N ALA A 710 -34.41 17.69 33.26
CA ALA A 710 -35.84 17.94 33.56
C ALA A 710 -36.58 18.27 32.26
N ASN A 711 -37.66 17.57 32.00
CA ASN A 711 -38.63 17.94 30.97
C ASN A 711 -39.86 18.57 31.65
N PRO A 712 -40.09 19.89 31.53
CA PRO A 712 -41.23 20.56 32.20
C PRO A 712 -42.61 20.06 31.72
N ASN A 713 -42.64 19.38 30.59
CA ASN A 713 -43.86 18.80 30.00
C ASN A 713 -44.01 17.29 30.34
N ALA A 714 -43.15 16.72 31.16
CA ALA A 714 -43.25 15.33 31.53
C ALA A 714 -44.56 15.01 32.25
N THR A 715 -45.22 13.94 31.83
CA THR A 715 -46.43 13.41 32.45
C THR A 715 -46.18 12.00 32.95
N ALA A 716 -46.93 11.57 33.94
CA ALA A 716 -46.84 10.18 34.43
C ALA A 716 -47.04 9.21 33.25
N LEU A 717 -46.20 8.15 33.19
CA LEU A 717 -46.27 7.14 32.15
C LEU A 717 -47.62 6.43 32.21
N GLN A 718 -48.25 6.26 31.06
CA GLN A 718 -49.42 5.42 30.86
C GLN A 718 -48.98 4.04 30.40
N ILE A 719 -49.54 3.00 30.96
CA ILE A 719 -49.20 1.62 30.68
C ILE A 719 -50.45 0.91 30.15
N ALA A 720 -50.42 0.46 28.94
CA ALA A 720 -51.40 -0.42 28.33
C ALA A 720 -50.81 -1.81 28.20
N ASP A 721 -51.20 -2.68 29.15
CA ASP A 721 -50.74 -4.09 29.16
C ASP A 721 -51.84 -4.96 28.49
N GLU A 722 -51.61 -5.28 27.24
CA GLU A 722 -52.55 -6.04 26.40
C GLU A 722 -51.99 -7.43 26.13
N ARG A 723 -52.87 -8.31 25.64
CA ARG A 723 -52.54 -9.72 25.35
C ARG A 723 -51.32 -9.86 24.41
N LEU A 724 -51.24 -9.02 23.38
CA LEU A 724 -50.23 -9.12 22.32
C LEU A 724 -49.12 -8.03 22.42
N ALA A 725 -49.31 -7.00 23.21
CA ALA A 725 -48.37 -5.90 23.32
C ALA A 725 -48.38 -5.27 24.70
N LEU A 726 -47.27 -4.74 25.11
CA LEU A 726 -47.09 -3.81 26.20
C LEU A 726 -46.75 -2.44 25.58
N THR A 727 -47.61 -1.43 25.83
CA THR A 727 -47.36 -0.08 25.36
C THR A 727 -47.14 0.85 26.56
N LEU A 728 -46.02 1.58 26.50
CA LEU A 728 -45.67 2.62 27.46
C LEU A 728 -45.74 3.97 26.74
N SER A 729 -46.48 4.92 27.26
CA SER A 729 -46.59 6.25 26.62
C SER A 729 -46.51 7.36 27.62
N GLY A 730 -45.95 8.48 27.18
CA GLY A 730 -45.85 9.74 27.90
C GLY A 730 -46.19 10.93 27.01
N SER A 731 -45.81 12.14 27.43
CA SER A 731 -46.06 13.36 26.65
C SER A 731 -45.22 13.39 25.36
N GLY A 732 -45.86 13.08 24.21
CA GLY A 732 -45.22 13.12 22.89
C GLY A 732 -44.46 11.87 22.49
N PHE A 733 -44.42 10.80 23.29
CA PHE A 733 -43.72 9.57 22.93
C PHE A 733 -44.53 8.33 23.28
N ALA A 734 -44.24 7.21 22.57
CA ALA A 734 -44.79 5.89 22.85
C ALA A 734 -43.80 4.78 22.45
N LEU A 735 -43.64 3.82 23.33
CA LEU A 735 -42.87 2.58 23.10
C LEU A 735 -43.82 1.39 23.15
N ARG A 736 -43.69 0.50 22.17
CA ARG A 736 -44.51 -0.72 22.09
C ARG A 736 -43.63 -1.95 22.01
N PHE A 737 -43.79 -2.84 23.00
CA PHE A 737 -43.16 -4.17 23.05
C PHE A 737 -44.13 -5.23 22.59
N SER A 738 -43.68 -6.13 21.74
CA SER A 738 -44.41 -7.31 21.32
C SER A 738 -44.30 -8.38 22.41
N ARG A 739 -45.42 -8.96 22.78
CA ARG A 739 -45.44 -10.09 23.74
C ARG A 739 -45.22 -11.44 23.04
N LEU A 740 -45.16 -11.45 21.73
CA LEU A 740 -44.91 -12.65 20.93
C LEU A 740 -43.44 -13.04 20.96
N ASP A 741 -42.56 -12.04 20.92
CA ASP A 741 -41.12 -12.21 20.78
C ASP A 741 -40.27 -11.27 21.66
N GLY A 742 -40.93 -10.51 22.54
CA GLY A 742 -40.25 -9.62 23.50
C GLY A 742 -39.62 -8.36 22.89
N LYS A 743 -39.74 -8.12 21.60
CA LYS A 743 -39.06 -7.04 20.89
C LYS A 743 -39.72 -5.70 21.09
N LEU A 744 -38.95 -4.64 21.17
CA LEU A 744 -39.39 -3.26 20.99
C LEU A 744 -39.69 -3.05 19.51
N VAL A 745 -40.98 -3.06 19.15
CA VAL A 745 -41.41 -3.04 17.74
C VAL A 745 -41.82 -1.65 17.22
N SER A 746 -41.98 -0.69 18.11
CA SER A 746 -42.27 0.71 17.74
C SER A 746 -41.75 1.63 18.84
N TRP A 747 -41.12 2.70 18.42
CA TRP A 747 -40.73 3.82 19.27
C TRP A 747 -41.02 5.14 18.55
N GLN A 748 -42.06 5.80 19.03
CA GLN A 748 -42.57 7.03 18.40
C GLN A 748 -42.24 8.25 19.22
N GLN A 749 -41.86 9.32 18.52
CA GLN A 749 -41.75 10.67 19.07
C GLN A 749 -42.65 11.62 18.25
N ASP A 750 -43.60 12.30 18.92
CA ASP A 750 -44.58 13.18 18.27
C ASP A 750 -45.33 12.53 17.09
N GLY A 751 -45.64 11.23 17.23
CA GLY A 751 -46.30 10.44 16.22
C GLY A 751 -45.42 9.99 15.05
N ILE A 752 -44.09 10.25 15.13
CA ILE A 752 -43.09 9.83 14.13
C ILE A 752 -42.34 8.62 14.64
N GLU A 753 -42.28 7.57 13.87
CA GLU A 753 -41.51 6.37 14.17
C GLU A 753 -39.99 6.66 14.11
N LEU A 754 -39.24 6.21 15.11
CA LEU A 754 -37.80 6.39 15.17
C LEU A 754 -37.03 5.14 14.74
N ILE A 755 -37.64 3.97 14.89
CA ILE A 755 -37.00 2.68 14.57
C ILE A 755 -37.78 1.96 13.45
N GLU A 756 -37.05 1.46 12.48
CA GLU A 756 -37.60 0.67 11.36
C GLU A 756 -37.32 -0.85 11.54
N ARG A 757 -36.29 -1.19 12.33
CA ARG A 757 -35.94 -2.55 12.71
C ARG A 757 -35.73 -2.60 14.23
N SER A 758 -36.36 -3.58 14.88
CA SER A 758 -36.27 -3.77 16.33
C SER A 758 -34.84 -3.91 16.82
N PRO A 759 -34.49 -3.29 17.96
CA PRO A 759 -33.20 -3.47 18.59
C PRO A 759 -32.94 -4.95 18.96
N ARG A 760 -31.69 -5.40 18.76
CA ARG A 760 -31.28 -6.77 19.09
C ARG A 760 -29.78 -6.82 19.50
N LEU A 761 -29.44 -7.78 20.35
CA LEU A 761 -28.05 -8.18 20.53
C LEU A 761 -27.57 -9.00 19.33
N THR A 762 -26.33 -8.78 18.92
CA THR A 762 -25.70 -9.50 17.81
C THR A 762 -24.26 -9.85 18.13
N PHE A 763 -23.82 -11.03 17.65
CA PHE A 763 -22.47 -11.56 17.85
C PHE A 763 -21.73 -11.77 16.53
N PHE A 764 -22.29 -11.26 15.44
CA PHE A 764 -21.76 -11.40 14.09
C PHE A 764 -21.77 -10.05 13.35
N LYS A 765 -20.85 -9.89 12.41
CA LYS A 765 -20.70 -8.73 11.54
C LYS A 765 -20.31 -9.19 10.12
N PRO A 766 -20.40 -8.35 9.09
CA PRO A 766 -19.82 -8.67 7.79
C PRO A 766 -18.35 -9.06 7.94
N MET A 767 -17.91 -10.04 7.15
CA MET A 767 -16.49 -10.42 7.16
C MET A 767 -15.65 -9.32 6.57
N ILE A 768 -14.42 -9.22 7.09
CA ILE A 768 -13.31 -8.55 6.42
C ILE A 768 -12.39 -9.64 5.84
N ASP A 769 -11.58 -9.28 4.88
CA ASP A 769 -10.70 -10.24 4.21
C ASP A 769 -9.78 -10.99 5.20
N ASN A 770 -9.21 -10.30 6.18
CA ASN A 770 -8.36 -10.90 7.19
C ASN A 770 -9.07 -11.96 8.07
N HIS A 771 -10.40 -11.91 8.18
CA HIS A 771 -11.17 -12.86 9.00
C HIS A 771 -11.74 -14.06 8.19
N LYS A 772 -11.38 -14.18 6.92
CA LYS A 772 -11.92 -15.21 6.03
C LYS A 772 -11.64 -16.62 6.52
N GLN A 773 -10.41 -16.85 7.00
CA GLN A 773 -10.03 -18.17 7.53
C GLN A 773 -10.77 -18.51 8.82
N GLU A 774 -10.93 -17.57 9.77
CA GLU A 774 -11.72 -17.75 10.97
C GLU A 774 -13.20 -17.98 10.66
N TYR A 775 -13.72 -17.29 9.63
CA TYR A 775 -15.08 -17.55 9.16
C TYR A 775 -15.23 -18.98 8.65
N GLU A 776 -14.37 -19.43 7.75
CA GLU A 776 -14.45 -20.75 7.13
C GLU A 776 -14.18 -21.90 8.09
N SER A 777 -13.22 -21.74 9.00
CA SER A 777 -12.79 -22.80 9.92
C SER A 777 -13.52 -22.82 11.25
N LEU A 778 -14.04 -21.68 11.72
CA LEU A 778 -14.59 -21.55 13.06
C LEU A 778 -16.04 -21.05 13.08
N TRP A 779 -16.33 -19.87 12.47
CA TRP A 779 -17.64 -19.23 12.65
C TRP A 779 -18.75 -19.82 11.79
N HIS A 780 -18.46 -20.09 10.52
CA HIS A 780 -19.42 -20.71 9.60
C HIS A 780 -19.79 -22.15 10.01
N PRO A 781 -18.82 -23.03 10.34
CA PRO A 781 -19.14 -24.37 10.82
C PRO A 781 -19.96 -24.39 12.11
N ASN A 782 -19.79 -23.39 12.96
CA ASN A 782 -20.55 -23.23 14.20
C ASN A 782 -21.84 -22.39 14.03
N HIS A 783 -22.17 -22.00 12.82
CA HIS A 783 -23.38 -21.26 12.44
C HIS A 783 -23.58 -19.92 13.17
N LEU A 784 -22.50 -19.21 13.49
CA LEU A 784 -22.59 -17.94 14.22
C LEU A 784 -23.31 -16.86 13.40
N GLN A 785 -23.21 -16.90 12.05
CA GLN A 785 -23.87 -15.97 11.14
C GLN A 785 -25.40 -16.10 11.11
N ILE A 786 -25.96 -17.23 11.56
CA ILE A 786 -27.40 -17.51 11.58
C ILE A 786 -27.92 -17.78 12.99
N MET A 787 -27.29 -17.22 14.02
CA MET A 787 -27.80 -17.31 15.40
C MET A 787 -29.23 -16.79 15.48
N GLN A 788 -30.07 -17.48 16.23
CA GLN A 788 -31.49 -17.20 16.39
C GLN A 788 -31.80 -16.76 17.79
N GLU A 789 -32.64 -15.76 17.94
CA GLU A 789 -33.13 -15.33 19.24
C GLU A 789 -34.39 -16.09 19.64
N HIS A 790 -34.33 -16.77 20.75
CA HIS A 790 -35.47 -17.47 21.32
C HIS A 790 -35.94 -16.71 22.57
N PHE A 791 -37.03 -15.99 22.43
CA PHE A 791 -37.71 -15.27 23.51
C PHE A 791 -38.14 -16.21 24.64
N ARG A 792 -37.90 -15.79 25.89
CA ARG A 792 -38.25 -16.54 27.10
C ARG A 792 -39.35 -15.84 27.87
N THR A 793 -39.09 -14.61 28.34
CA THR A 793 -40.02 -13.86 29.19
C THR A 793 -39.98 -12.37 28.86
N LEU A 794 -41.15 -11.72 29.02
CA LEU A 794 -41.25 -10.28 29.12
C LEU A 794 -42.04 -9.96 30.41
N SER A 795 -41.42 -9.21 31.32
CA SER A 795 -42.04 -8.72 32.53
C SER A 795 -41.80 -7.22 32.66
N TRP A 796 -42.64 -6.56 33.42
CA TRP A 796 -42.45 -5.14 33.68
C TRP A 796 -42.79 -4.82 35.15
N ARG A 797 -42.22 -3.75 35.65
CA ARG A 797 -42.52 -3.20 36.99
C ARG A 797 -42.36 -1.67 36.97
N GLN A 798 -43.11 -1.03 37.91
CA GLN A 798 -42.95 0.40 38.14
C GLN A 798 -41.81 0.63 39.15
N LEU A 799 -40.92 1.58 38.82
CA LEU A 799 -39.82 2.05 39.67
C LEU A 799 -39.98 3.54 39.96
N GLY A 800 -40.69 3.88 41.00
CA GLY A 800 -41.07 5.25 41.27
C GLY A 800 -41.92 5.81 40.12
N GLU A 801 -41.44 6.86 39.42
CA GLU A 801 -42.10 7.42 38.26
C GLU A 801 -41.75 6.72 36.94
N ALA A 802 -40.61 5.95 36.92
CA ALA A 802 -40.15 5.21 35.74
C ALA A 802 -40.80 3.82 35.65
N VAL A 803 -40.74 3.24 34.43
CA VAL A 803 -41.14 1.85 34.17
C VAL A 803 -39.96 1.05 33.66
N GLU A 804 -39.71 -0.10 34.26
CA GLU A 804 -38.72 -1.08 33.85
C GLU A 804 -39.41 -2.23 33.13
N VAL A 805 -38.95 -2.54 31.92
CA VAL A 805 -39.32 -3.72 31.13
C VAL A 805 -38.12 -4.64 31.02
N THR A 806 -38.24 -5.86 31.50
CA THR A 806 -37.20 -6.90 31.41
C THR A 806 -37.59 -7.91 30.35
N VAL A 807 -36.74 -8.15 29.37
CA VAL A 807 -36.86 -9.20 28.39
C VAL A 807 -35.70 -10.18 28.58
N GLU A 808 -36.01 -11.46 28.70
CA GLU A 808 -35.03 -12.54 28.72
C GLU A 808 -35.14 -13.37 27.44
N SER A 809 -34.00 -13.65 26.84
CA SER A 809 -33.93 -14.45 25.61
C SER A 809 -32.69 -15.34 25.61
N LEU A 810 -32.67 -16.26 24.67
CA LEU A 810 -31.56 -17.12 24.35
C LEU A 810 -31.16 -16.86 22.90
N ILE A 811 -29.92 -16.45 22.68
CA ILE A 811 -29.39 -16.31 21.33
C ILE A 811 -28.41 -17.46 21.11
N ALA A 812 -28.73 -18.32 20.13
CA ALA A 812 -27.98 -19.55 19.88
C ALA A 812 -27.99 -19.92 18.39
N PRO A 813 -26.95 -20.57 17.89
CA PRO A 813 -26.97 -21.12 16.54
C PRO A 813 -27.92 -22.30 16.44
N PRO A 814 -28.55 -22.57 15.29
CA PRO A 814 -29.28 -23.80 15.09
C PRO A 814 -28.35 -25.02 15.17
N VAL A 815 -28.91 -26.20 15.44
CA VAL A 815 -28.20 -27.51 15.51
C VAL A 815 -27.34 -27.71 16.78
N PHE A 816 -26.75 -26.66 17.32
CA PHE A 816 -25.82 -26.75 18.47
C PHE A 816 -26.49 -26.42 19.81
N ASP A 817 -25.90 -26.91 20.92
CA ASP A 817 -26.38 -26.73 22.28
C ASP A 817 -25.60 -25.67 23.09
N PHE A 818 -24.94 -24.75 22.37
CA PHE A 818 -24.30 -23.58 22.99
C PHE A 818 -25.02 -22.29 22.59
N GLY A 819 -24.78 -21.22 23.34
CA GLY A 819 -25.34 -19.91 23.04
C GLY A 819 -25.20 -18.94 24.20
N MET A 820 -25.89 -17.81 24.08
CA MET A 820 -25.83 -16.70 25.04
C MET A 820 -27.22 -16.51 25.67
N ARG A 821 -27.33 -16.64 26.98
CA ARG A 821 -28.52 -16.23 27.73
C ARG A 821 -28.46 -14.74 27.92
N CYS A 822 -29.36 -14.03 27.23
CA CYS A 822 -29.37 -12.58 27.16
C CYS A 822 -30.50 -12.00 28.01
N ARG A 823 -30.21 -10.82 28.56
CA ARG A 823 -31.17 -10.03 29.29
C ARG A 823 -31.10 -8.58 28.82
N TYR A 824 -32.26 -8.05 28.47
CA TYR A 824 -32.47 -6.65 28.13
C TYR A 824 -33.31 -6.03 29.24
N VAL A 825 -32.83 -4.94 29.81
CA VAL A 825 -33.58 -4.18 30.83
C VAL A 825 -33.76 -2.74 30.28
N TYR A 826 -34.98 -2.49 29.84
CA TYR A 826 -35.40 -1.18 29.34
C TYR A 826 -36.01 -0.37 30.46
N THR A 827 -35.43 0.73 30.85
CA THR A 827 -35.96 1.64 31.86
C THR A 827 -36.38 2.94 31.18
N LEU A 828 -37.70 3.21 31.16
CA LEU A 828 -38.28 4.40 30.55
C LEU A 828 -38.66 5.40 31.62
N SER A 829 -38.18 6.63 31.50
CA SER A 829 -38.56 7.73 32.40
C SER A 829 -39.72 8.57 31.82
N PRO A 830 -40.49 9.32 32.66
CA PRO A 830 -41.48 10.27 32.22
C PRO A 830 -40.91 11.38 31.29
N ASN A 831 -39.61 11.64 31.31
CA ASN A 831 -38.89 12.58 30.46
C ASN A 831 -38.68 12.06 29.03
N GLY A 832 -39.02 10.80 28.72
CA GLY A 832 -38.80 10.20 27.41
C GLY A 832 -37.43 9.55 27.25
N GLN A 833 -36.59 9.51 28.29
CA GLN A 833 -35.31 8.81 28.29
C GLN A 833 -35.54 7.29 28.34
N LEU A 834 -34.87 6.56 27.52
CA LEU A 834 -34.80 5.10 27.52
C LEU A 834 -33.39 4.64 27.87
N HIS A 835 -33.18 4.13 29.05
CA HIS A 835 -31.95 3.43 29.40
C HIS A 835 -32.11 1.95 29.07
N VAL A 836 -31.12 1.36 28.40
CA VAL A 836 -31.08 -0.06 28.04
C VAL A 836 -29.83 -0.68 28.67
N ALA A 837 -30.02 -1.52 29.68
CA ALA A 837 -28.94 -2.34 30.22
C ALA A 837 -29.00 -3.74 29.59
N LEU A 838 -27.87 -4.18 29.06
CA LEU A 838 -27.70 -5.38 28.27
C LEU A 838 -26.70 -6.30 28.97
N SER A 839 -27.02 -7.59 29.11
CA SER A 839 -26.10 -8.56 29.66
C SER A 839 -26.28 -9.93 29.02
N GLY A 840 -25.21 -10.70 29.01
CA GLY A 840 -25.19 -12.05 28.48
C GLY A 840 -24.36 -12.99 29.34
N GLN A 841 -24.84 -14.23 29.42
CA GLN A 841 -24.15 -15.34 30.10
C GLN A 841 -24.05 -16.51 29.11
N PRO A 842 -22.83 -16.91 28.68
CA PRO A 842 -22.67 -18.04 27.79
C PRO A 842 -23.05 -19.35 28.45
N TYR A 843 -23.45 -20.30 27.65
CA TYR A 843 -23.63 -21.70 28.05
C TYR A 843 -23.20 -22.62 26.91
N GLY A 844 -22.93 -23.88 27.20
CA GLY A 844 -22.44 -24.86 26.26
C GLY A 844 -20.93 -24.84 26.07
N GLY A 845 -20.44 -25.51 25.04
CA GLY A 845 -19.02 -25.80 24.89
C GLY A 845 -18.24 -24.89 23.92
N TYR A 846 -18.81 -23.77 23.52
CA TYR A 846 -18.08 -22.79 22.65
C TYR A 846 -17.38 -21.75 23.52
N ASP A 847 -16.05 -21.67 23.45
CA ASP A 847 -15.20 -20.79 24.28
C ASP A 847 -14.18 -20.01 23.45
N ASP A 848 -14.38 -19.95 22.14
CA ASP A 848 -13.47 -19.34 21.19
C ASP A 848 -13.83 -17.86 20.85
N ILE A 849 -13.12 -17.29 19.90
CA ILE A 849 -13.31 -15.91 19.42
C ILE A 849 -14.61 -15.77 18.64
N ILE A 850 -15.18 -14.57 18.75
CA ILE A 850 -16.37 -14.15 17.99
C ILE A 850 -16.13 -12.77 17.36
N PRO A 851 -16.83 -12.43 16.28
CA PRO A 851 -16.64 -11.15 15.56
C PRO A 851 -16.95 -9.90 16.39
N LYS A 852 -17.99 -9.92 17.22
CA LYS A 852 -18.36 -8.78 18.08
C LYS A 852 -19.33 -9.18 19.23
N ILE A 853 -19.50 -8.26 20.15
CA ILE A 853 -20.62 -8.20 21.10
C ILE A 853 -21.27 -6.82 20.92
N GLY A 854 -22.43 -6.79 20.29
CA GLY A 854 -23.04 -5.54 19.86
C GLY A 854 -24.55 -5.46 20.06
N PHE A 855 -25.07 -4.22 19.98
CA PHE A 855 -26.47 -3.90 19.99
C PHE A 855 -26.82 -3.15 18.71
N GLU A 856 -27.63 -3.77 17.87
CA GLU A 856 -27.99 -3.28 16.54
C GLU A 856 -29.47 -2.87 16.48
N LEU A 857 -29.75 -1.75 15.82
CA LEU A 857 -31.12 -1.35 15.52
C LEU A 857 -31.20 -0.66 14.15
N GLY A 858 -32.34 -0.83 13.48
CA GLY A 858 -32.64 -0.06 12.28
C GLY A 858 -33.32 1.26 12.64
N ILE A 859 -32.74 2.37 12.23
CA ILE A 859 -33.32 3.71 12.44
C ILE A 859 -33.76 4.30 11.09
N ARG A 860 -34.56 5.35 11.11
CA ARG A 860 -35.05 6.00 9.90
C ARG A 860 -33.93 6.44 8.99
N GLN A 861 -34.12 6.27 7.70
CA GLN A 861 -33.13 6.60 6.65
C GLN A 861 -32.76 8.10 6.60
N ASP A 862 -33.68 8.99 7.00
CA ASP A 862 -33.43 10.43 6.99
C ASP A 862 -32.58 10.94 8.19
N LEU A 863 -32.21 10.07 9.15
CA LEU A 863 -31.32 10.38 10.27
C LEU A 863 -29.83 10.22 9.89
N ASP A 864 -29.48 10.72 8.72
CA ASP A 864 -28.21 10.49 8.03
C ASP A 864 -27.05 11.39 8.49
N ARG A 865 -27.30 12.33 9.43
CA ARG A 865 -26.30 13.24 9.97
C ARG A 865 -25.84 12.75 11.34
N VAL A 866 -24.57 12.44 11.43
CA VAL A 866 -23.94 11.90 12.64
C VAL A 866 -23.03 12.96 13.23
N HIS A 867 -23.24 13.27 14.52
CA HIS A 867 -22.31 14.07 15.31
C HIS A 867 -21.95 13.28 16.55
N TYR A 868 -20.66 13.07 16.79
CA TYR A 868 -20.21 12.24 17.89
C TYR A 868 -18.97 12.83 18.58
N TYR A 869 -18.82 12.51 19.87
CA TYR A 869 -17.61 12.76 20.63
C TYR A 869 -16.96 11.41 20.92
N GLY A 870 -15.85 11.14 20.28
CA GLY A 870 -15.18 9.86 20.28
C GLY A 870 -13.92 9.89 19.41
N MET A 871 -13.36 8.71 19.10
CA MET A 871 -12.17 8.60 18.26
C MET A 871 -12.53 8.71 16.77
N GLY A 872 -11.82 9.57 16.06
CA GLY A 872 -12.03 9.87 14.66
C GLY A 872 -10.93 10.79 14.09
N PRO A 873 -11.12 11.36 12.88
CA PRO A 873 -12.35 11.33 12.04
C PRO A 873 -12.51 10.02 11.24
N GLY A 874 -11.44 9.31 10.95
CA GLY A 874 -11.42 8.09 10.16
C GLY A 874 -11.95 6.87 10.91
N GLU A 875 -12.19 5.78 10.19
CA GLU A 875 -12.49 4.52 10.84
C GLU A 875 -11.31 4.04 11.69
N ASN A 876 -11.61 3.31 12.74
CA ASN A 876 -10.58 2.83 13.66
C ASN A 876 -11.07 1.59 14.43
N TYR A 877 -10.12 0.69 14.68
CA TYR A 877 -10.30 -0.56 15.40
C TYR A 877 -9.26 -0.68 16.49
N GLN A 878 -9.36 -1.67 17.38
CA GLN A 878 -8.50 -1.76 18.55
C GLN A 878 -7.01 -1.82 18.19
N ASP A 879 -6.67 -2.47 17.10
CA ASP A 879 -5.33 -2.68 16.57
C ASP A 879 -4.97 -1.79 15.34
N SER A 880 -5.84 -0.81 15.00
CA SER A 880 -5.63 0.17 13.91
C SER A 880 -6.31 1.48 14.27
N ARG A 881 -5.63 2.38 15.00
CA ARG A 881 -6.23 3.60 15.56
C ARG A 881 -5.26 4.77 15.77
N GLN A 882 -3.99 4.60 15.45
CA GLN A 882 -2.96 5.62 15.74
C GLN A 882 -3.15 6.89 14.90
N SER A 883 -3.78 6.76 13.72
CA SER A 883 -4.12 7.87 12.83
C SER A 883 -5.34 8.69 13.29
N ASN A 884 -5.94 8.34 14.42
CA ASN A 884 -7.16 8.96 14.95
C ASN A 884 -6.95 9.49 16.37
N TRP A 885 -7.80 10.41 16.80
CA TRP A 885 -7.82 10.95 18.15
C TRP A 885 -9.24 11.21 18.65
N ILE A 886 -9.40 11.46 19.95
CA ILE A 886 -10.69 11.76 20.55
C ILE A 886 -10.98 13.23 20.35
N ASP A 887 -12.08 13.54 19.67
CA ASP A 887 -12.57 14.91 19.48
C ASP A 887 -14.08 14.88 19.15
N SER A 888 -14.64 16.04 18.90
CA SER A 888 -16.02 16.20 18.44
C SER A 888 -16.05 16.27 16.92
N PHE A 889 -16.71 15.31 16.29
CA PHE A 889 -16.76 15.18 14.84
C PHE A 889 -18.19 15.21 14.32
N SER A 890 -18.35 15.82 13.16
CA SER A 890 -19.62 15.81 12.39
C SER A 890 -19.37 15.17 11.02
N SER A 891 -20.27 14.29 10.62
CA SER A 891 -20.19 13.56 9.36
C SER A 891 -21.59 13.19 8.86
N THR A 892 -21.67 12.66 7.66
CA THR A 892 -22.85 11.94 7.16
C THR A 892 -22.59 10.45 7.18
N VAL A 893 -23.66 9.65 7.15
CA VAL A 893 -23.54 8.17 7.05
C VAL A 893 -22.73 7.76 5.81
N GLY A 894 -22.93 8.47 4.68
CA GLY A 894 -22.15 8.20 3.46
C GLY A 894 -20.66 8.52 3.60
N GLU A 895 -20.27 9.57 4.33
CA GLU A 895 -18.87 9.92 4.61
C GLU A 895 -18.23 9.02 5.67
N MET A 896 -19.02 8.35 6.50
CA MET A 896 -18.51 7.36 7.46
C MET A 896 -18.27 6.00 6.83
N TRP A 897 -18.85 5.75 5.65
CA TRP A 897 -18.69 4.53 4.89
C TRP A 897 -17.36 4.55 4.13
N GLU A 898 -16.54 3.52 4.28
CA GLU A 898 -15.33 3.34 3.49
C GLU A 898 -15.64 2.48 2.24
N HIS A 899 -15.17 2.92 1.08
CA HIS A 899 -15.55 2.34 -0.21
C HIS A 899 -14.58 1.23 -0.65
N TYR A 900 -14.42 0.20 0.18
CA TYR A 900 -13.64 -0.99 -0.22
C TYR A 900 -14.25 -1.63 -1.48
N PRO A 901 -13.44 -1.91 -2.53
CA PRO A 901 -13.97 -2.53 -3.77
C PRO A 901 -14.70 -3.85 -3.51
N PHE A 902 -14.19 -4.67 -2.56
CA PHE A 902 -14.90 -5.83 -2.02
C PHE A 902 -15.62 -5.42 -0.73
N PRO A 903 -16.98 -5.38 -0.73
CA PRO A 903 -17.76 -4.94 0.42
C PRO A 903 -17.50 -5.78 1.68
N GLN A 904 -17.25 -5.11 2.80
CA GLN A 904 -16.92 -5.72 4.06
C GLN A 904 -17.27 -4.82 5.24
N ASP A 905 -17.11 -5.30 6.49
CA ASP A 905 -17.27 -4.48 7.68
C ASP A 905 -16.38 -3.24 7.61
N ASN A 906 -16.93 -2.07 7.89
CA ASN A 906 -16.21 -0.80 7.84
C ASN A 906 -16.89 0.29 8.65
N GLY A 907 -16.25 1.46 8.75
CA GLY A 907 -16.83 2.67 9.30
C GLY A 907 -16.91 2.71 10.83
N ASN A 908 -16.23 1.80 11.53
CA ASN A 908 -16.22 1.79 13.00
C ASN A 908 -15.54 3.02 13.57
N ARG A 909 -16.12 3.59 14.65
CA ARG A 909 -15.57 4.67 15.48
C ARG A 909 -15.50 4.20 16.93
N GLN A 910 -14.31 4.20 17.50
CA GLN A 910 -14.10 3.74 18.86
C GLN A 910 -14.26 4.87 19.89
N GLN A 911 -14.30 4.47 21.16
CA GLN A 911 -14.26 5.39 22.30
C GLN A 911 -15.33 6.49 22.21
N VAL A 912 -16.52 6.15 21.70
CA VAL A 912 -17.63 7.11 21.59
C VAL A 912 -18.28 7.30 22.95
N ARG A 913 -18.26 8.56 23.45
CA ARG A 913 -18.89 8.97 24.71
C ARG A 913 -20.34 9.35 24.52
N TRP A 914 -20.65 9.92 23.35
CA TRP A 914 -22.00 10.21 22.92
C TRP A 914 -22.06 10.40 21.40
N ALA A 915 -23.25 10.20 20.85
CA ALA A 915 -23.52 10.48 19.45
C ALA A 915 -24.94 11.03 19.25
N THR A 916 -25.14 11.81 18.20
CA THR A 916 -26.47 12.16 17.69
C THR A 916 -26.60 11.69 16.25
N LEU A 917 -27.76 11.15 15.92
CA LEU A 917 -28.17 10.82 14.57
C LEU A 917 -29.42 11.64 14.26
N THR A 918 -29.29 12.58 13.35
CA THR A 918 -30.32 13.59 13.09
C THR A 918 -30.61 13.73 11.61
N ASN A 919 -31.81 14.20 11.33
CA ASN A 919 -32.15 14.61 9.98
C ASN A 919 -31.72 16.07 9.71
N ARG A 920 -31.96 16.57 8.50
CA ARG A 920 -31.62 17.94 8.08
C ARG A 920 -32.30 19.04 8.93
N HIS A 921 -33.29 18.70 9.76
CA HIS A 921 -34.00 19.63 10.64
C HIS A 921 -33.53 19.53 12.10
N GLY A 922 -32.51 18.68 12.39
CA GLY A 922 -31.98 18.50 13.72
C GLY A 922 -32.83 17.64 14.66
N ALA A 923 -33.88 16.98 14.13
CA ALA A 923 -34.63 15.96 14.88
C ALA A 923 -34.02 14.59 14.71
N GLY A 924 -34.01 13.76 15.75
CA GLY A 924 -33.43 12.43 15.68
C GLY A 924 -33.23 11.75 17.03
N LEU A 925 -32.07 11.13 17.22
CA LEU A 925 -31.72 10.32 18.37
C LEU A 925 -30.38 10.79 18.97
N TYR A 926 -30.32 10.95 20.29
CA TYR A 926 -29.10 11.07 21.07
C TYR A 926 -28.80 9.74 21.75
N VAL A 927 -27.56 9.31 21.67
CA VAL A 927 -27.04 8.08 22.27
C VAL A 927 -25.94 8.43 23.26
N ARG A 928 -26.03 7.95 24.50
CA ARG A 928 -24.98 8.05 25.50
C ARG A 928 -24.77 6.70 26.19
N PRO A 929 -23.66 6.03 25.94
CA PRO A 929 -23.32 4.79 26.65
C PRO A 929 -22.88 5.07 28.09
N ASP A 930 -22.99 4.06 28.96
CA ASP A 930 -22.51 4.12 30.35
C ASP A 930 -20.97 4.11 30.43
N ALA A 931 -20.32 3.47 29.45
CA ALA A 931 -18.88 3.50 29.19
C ALA A 931 -18.67 3.67 27.69
N PRO A 932 -17.53 4.22 27.23
CA PRO A 932 -17.29 4.42 25.79
C PRO A 932 -17.44 3.13 24.99
N ILE A 933 -18.11 3.21 23.84
CA ILE A 933 -18.43 2.10 22.94
C ILE A 933 -17.85 2.30 21.53
N ASN A 934 -18.06 1.31 20.68
CA ASN A 934 -17.86 1.39 19.25
C ASN A 934 -19.17 1.81 18.56
N LEU A 935 -19.07 2.64 17.54
CA LEU A 935 -20.19 3.15 16.74
C LEU A 935 -19.92 2.94 15.25
N SER A 936 -20.82 2.28 14.56
CA SER A 936 -20.89 2.33 13.10
C SER A 936 -22.33 2.52 12.62
N VAL A 937 -22.50 3.17 11.48
CA VAL A 937 -23.81 3.43 10.88
C VAL A 937 -23.73 3.13 9.39
N TRP A 938 -24.59 2.22 8.92
CA TRP A 938 -24.58 1.77 7.53
C TRP A 938 -25.90 2.03 6.84
N PRO A 939 -25.92 2.38 5.54
CA PRO A 939 -27.15 2.45 4.74
C PRO A 939 -27.65 1.07 4.33
N TYR A 940 -26.91 0.01 4.66
CA TYR A 940 -27.11 -1.39 4.29
C TYR A 940 -27.33 -2.24 5.53
N SER A 941 -27.98 -3.41 5.37
CA SER A 941 -27.94 -4.45 6.40
C SER A 941 -26.61 -5.21 6.34
N TRP A 942 -26.20 -5.78 7.46
CA TRP A 942 -24.97 -6.59 7.49
C TRP A 942 -25.06 -7.80 6.54
N GLU A 943 -26.26 -8.35 6.35
CA GLU A 943 -26.51 -9.47 5.46
C GLU A 943 -26.20 -9.09 3.99
N HIS A 944 -26.59 -7.88 3.57
CA HIS A 944 -26.28 -7.37 2.22
C HIS A 944 -24.78 -7.12 2.04
N ILE A 945 -24.12 -6.51 3.03
CA ILE A 945 -22.67 -6.26 2.98
C ILE A 945 -21.90 -7.59 2.89
N HIS A 946 -22.31 -8.58 3.69
CA HIS A 946 -21.63 -9.88 3.74
C HIS A 946 -21.83 -10.71 2.45
N ALA A 947 -22.94 -10.53 1.74
CA ALA A 947 -23.26 -11.26 0.53
C ALA A 947 -22.69 -10.63 -0.76
N ALA A 948 -22.49 -9.32 -0.76
CA ALA A 948 -22.04 -8.58 -1.93
C ALA A 948 -20.56 -8.89 -2.26
N GLN A 949 -20.28 -9.05 -3.54
CA GLN A 949 -18.94 -9.23 -4.08
C GLN A 949 -18.36 -7.89 -4.59
N HIS A 950 -19.24 -7.00 -5.06
CA HIS A 950 -18.88 -5.68 -5.57
C HIS A 950 -19.74 -4.59 -4.94
N ILE A 951 -19.18 -3.38 -4.84
CA ILE A 951 -19.87 -2.24 -4.25
C ILE A 951 -21.20 -1.91 -4.96
N ASN A 952 -21.30 -2.19 -6.26
CA ASN A 952 -22.49 -1.94 -7.07
C ASN A 952 -23.65 -2.89 -6.78
N GLU A 953 -23.41 -3.99 -6.07
CA GLU A 953 -24.42 -4.95 -5.64
C GLU A 953 -25.12 -4.53 -4.35
N LEU A 954 -24.58 -3.53 -3.65
CA LEU A 954 -25.15 -3.03 -2.41
C LEU A 954 -26.42 -2.23 -2.67
N GLU A 955 -27.52 -2.69 -2.11
CA GLU A 955 -28.82 -1.99 -2.15
C GLU A 955 -29.17 -1.42 -0.78
N PRO A 956 -29.54 -0.12 -0.67
CA PRO A 956 -29.99 0.45 0.59
C PRO A 956 -31.17 -0.30 1.20
N SER A 957 -31.08 -0.59 2.50
CA SER A 957 -32.06 -1.41 3.21
C SER A 957 -33.40 -0.70 3.50
N GLY A 958 -33.53 0.59 3.12
CA GLY A 958 -34.69 1.42 3.47
C GLY A 958 -34.63 1.98 4.90
N TYR A 959 -33.63 1.61 5.68
CA TYR A 959 -33.31 2.13 7.01
C TYR A 959 -31.78 2.24 7.16
N LEU A 960 -31.33 2.94 8.18
CA LEU A 960 -29.91 2.94 8.57
C LEU A 960 -29.69 1.89 9.66
N THR A 961 -28.69 1.03 9.48
CA THR A 961 -28.26 0.09 10.50
C THR A 961 -27.33 0.82 11.48
N LEU A 962 -27.80 1.04 12.68
CA LEU A 962 -27.04 1.64 13.77
C LEU A 962 -26.45 0.51 14.65
N ASN A 963 -25.14 0.42 14.69
CA ASN A 963 -24.40 -0.49 15.57
C ASN A 963 -23.82 0.27 16.75
N LEU A 964 -24.11 -0.19 17.94
CA LEU A 964 -23.65 0.29 19.25
C LEU A 964 -22.95 -0.87 19.95
N ASP A 965 -21.66 -1.07 19.60
CA ASP A 965 -20.96 -2.31 19.92
C ASP A 965 -20.09 -2.16 21.18
N HIS A 966 -20.28 -3.09 22.13
CA HIS A 966 -19.47 -3.18 23.33
C HIS A 966 -18.03 -3.58 22.99
N LYS A 967 -17.89 -4.62 22.18
CA LYS A 967 -16.59 -5.13 21.71
C LYS A 967 -16.66 -5.47 20.22
N VAL A 968 -15.60 -5.14 19.47
CA VAL A 968 -15.39 -5.53 18.07
C VAL A 968 -14.02 -6.18 17.98
N LEU A 969 -13.91 -7.30 17.28
CA LEU A 969 -12.66 -8.02 17.05
C LEU A 969 -11.66 -7.11 16.30
N GLY A 970 -10.38 -7.19 16.67
CA GLY A 970 -9.31 -6.52 15.93
C GLY A 970 -9.23 -6.98 14.47
N LEU A 971 -8.61 -6.19 13.60
CA LEU A 971 -8.49 -6.49 12.17
C LEU A 971 -7.53 -7.65 11.90
N GLY A 972 -6.44 -7.75 12.68
CA GLY A 972 -5.35 -8.66 12.38
C GLY A 972 -4.45 -8.18 11.24
N SER A 973 -3.41 -8.95 10.94
CA SER A 973 -2.33 -8.54 10.02
C SER A 973 -2.13 -9.46 8.82
N ASN A 974 -3.00 -10.45 8.63
CA ASN A 974 -2.90 -11.43 7.55
C ASN A 974 -4.28 -11.82 7.00
N SER A 975 -4.34 -12.18 5.70
CA SER A 975 -5.57 -12.59 5.03
C SER A 975 -5.76 -14.12 4.92
N TRP A 976 -4.77 -14.89 5.38
CA TRP A 976 -4.83 -16.35 5.51
C TRP A 976 -4.69 -16.81 6.96
N GLY A 977 -5.45 -16.16 7.84
CA GLY A 977 -5.44 -16.27 9.29
C GLY A 977 -5.09 -14.94 9.89
N SER A 978 -6.07 -14.28 10.51
CA SER A 978 -6.00 -12.86 10.90
C SER A 978 -4.88 -12.53 11.87
N GLU A 979 -4.46 -13.51 12.70
CA GLU A 979 -3.45 -13.34 13.75
C GLU A 979 -3.75 -12.18 14.71
N VAL A 980 -5.03 -11.91 14.95
CA VAL A 980 -5.42 -10.93 15.97
C VAL A 980 -4.76 -11.26 17.29
N LEU A 981 -3.99 -10.31 17.83
CA LEU A 981 -3.29 -10.48 19.10
C LEU A 981 -4.28 -10.71 20.25
N ASP A 982 -3.88 -11.50 21.27
CA ASP A 982 -4.75 -11.88 22.39
C ASP A 982 -5.43 -10.68 23.07
N SER A 983 -4.75 -9.54 23.17
CA SER A 983 -5.27 -8.30 23.73
C SER A 983 -6.44 -7.68 22.93
N TRP A 984 -6.58 -8.05 21.65
CA TRP A 984 -7.58 -7.49 20.74
C TRP A 984 -8.65 -8.51 20.32
N ARG A 985 -8.60 -9.73 20.93
CA ARG A 985 -9.60 -10.76 20.70
C ARG A 985 -10.89 -10.49 21.45
N VAL A 986 -12.00 -10.79 20.82
CA VAL A 986 -13.32 -10.84 21.44
C VAL A 986 -13.71 -12.29 21.65
N ARG A 987 -13.97 -12.68 22.89
CA ARG A 987 -14.31 -14.07 23.25
C ARG A 987 -15.79 -14.19 23.55
N PHE A 988 -16.30 -15.42 23.40
CA PHE A 988 -17.66 -15.76 23.79
C PHE A 988 -17.77 -15.90 25.31
N GLU A 989 -17.77 -14.76 26.03
CA GLU A 989 -17.66 -14.64 27.48
C GLU A 989 -18.81 -13.82 28.08
N PRO A 990 -19.01 -13.83 29.39
CA PRO A 990 -20.01 -13.00 30.05
C PRO A 990 -19.75 -11.51 29.76
N PHE A 991 -20.85 -10.77 29.53
CA PHE A 991 -20.75 -9.32 29.30
C PHE A 991 -21.88 -8.55 29.96
N SER A 992 -21.62 -7.27 30.21
CA SER A 992 -22.64 -6.31 30.65
C SER A 992 -22.25 -4.91 30.15
N PHE A 993 -23.19 -4.19 29.53
CA PHE A 993 -23.05 -2.79 29.16
C PHE A 993 -24.41 -2.11 29.08
N GLY A 994 -24.41 -0.78 29.15
CA GLY A 994 -25.63 -0.02 29.09
C GLY A 994 -25.49 1.25 28.27
N LEU A 995 -26.62 1.76 27.82
CA LEU A 995 -26.70 2.99 27.05
C LEU A 995 -28.02 3.69 27.26
N THR A 996 -28.01 5.01 27.21
CA THR A 996 -29.20 5.85 27.26
C THR A 996 -29.50 6.42 25.89
N LEU A 997 -30.71 6.22 25.44
CA LEU A 997 -31.25 6.74 24.19
C LEU A 997 -32.27 7.84 24.51
N LEU A 998 -32.17 8.97 23.83
CA LEU A 998 -33.10 10.11 24.00
C LEU A 998 -33.51 10.65 22.64
N PRO A 999 -34.81 10.70 22.33
CA PRO A 999 -35.30 11.40 21.16
C PRO A 999 -35.01 12.92 21.22
N ILE A 1000 -34.47 13.45 20.11
CA ILE A 1000 -34.24 14.90 19.93
C ILE A 1000 -35.37 15.47 19.11
N ALA A 1001 -36.12 16.40 19.68
CA ALA A 1001 -37.13 17.20 18.97
C ALA A 1001 -36.46 18.30 18.13
N ARG A 1002 -37.12 18.72 17.07
CA ARG A 1002 -36.66 19.76 16.12
C ARG A 1002 -36.13 21.02 16.83
N GLY A 1003 -34.84 21.30 16.59
CA GLY A 1003 -34.22 22.60 16.95
C GLY A 1003 -33.87 22.84 18.43
N ASN A 1004 -33.95 21.80 19.28
CA ASN A 1004 -34.00 22.09 20.73
C ASN A 1004 -32.78 21.75 21.57
N LEU A 1005 -31.75 21.05 21.07
CA LEU A 1005 -30.66 20.68 21.96
C LEU A 1005 -29.28 20.68 21.29
N ASN A 1006 -28.34 21.40 21.88
CA ASN A 1006 -26.92 21.31 21.57
C ASN A 1006 -26.38 19.96 22.11
N PRO A 1007 -25.75 19.07 21.32
CA PRO A 1007 -25.23 17.81 21.79
C PRO A 1007 -24.23 17.93 22.95
N ALA A 1008 -23.37 18.95 22.95
CA ALA A 1008 -22.44 19.23 24.04
C ALA A 1008 -23.17 19.66 25.34
N ALA A 1009 -24.35 20.31 25.23
CA ALA A 1009 -25.18 20.61 26.40
C ALA A 1009 -25.83 19.31 26.96
N LEU A 1010 -26.26 18.39 26.09
CA LEU A 1010 -26.79 17.07 26.49
C LEU A 1010 -25.75 16.22 27.22
N ALA A 1011 -24.49 16.31 26.82
CA ALA A 1011 -23.38 15.62 27.50
C ALA A 1011 -23.22 16.08 28.97
N GLY A 1012 -23.66 17.32 29.28
CA GLY A 1012 -23.63 17.87 30.62
C GLY A 1012 -24.83 17.52 31.52
N LEU A 1013 -25.80 16.78 30.99
CA LEU A 1013 -27.00 16.42 31.75
C LEU A 1013 -26.82 15.07 32.48
N ASP A 1014 -27.35 15.00 33.68
CA ASP A 1014 -27.54 13.74 34.39
C ASP A 1014 -28.74 13.01 33.80
N LEU A 1015 -28.42 12.01 33.00
CA LEU A 1015 -29.41 11.13 32.38
C LEU A 1015 -29.67 9.86 33.24
N THR A 1016 -29.25 9.81 34.48
CA THR A 1016 -29.52 8.68 35.40
C THR A 1016 -31.01 8.67 35.73
N ILE A 1017 -31.66 7.54 35.52
CA ILE A 1017 -33.07 7.36 35.91
C ILE A 1017 -33.13 6.97 37.38
N ASN A 1018 -33.66 7.82 38.23
CA ASN A 1018 -33.83 7.56 39.66
C ASN A 1018 -34.68 6.28 39.87
N GLY A 1019 -34.07 5.24 40.48
CA GLY A 1019 -34.70 3.94 40.72
C GLY A 1019 -33.88 2.75 40.20
N GLY A 1020 -32.93 3.00 39.29
CA GLY A 1020 -31.98 1.99 38.82
C GLY A 1020 -30.75 1.92 39.74
N ARG A 1021 -30.50 0.81 40.42
CA ARG A 1021 -29.20 0.55 41.04
C ARG A 1021 -28.22 0.18 39.94
N ASN A 1022 -27.05 0.82 39.93
CA ASN A 1022 -25.89 0.34 39.19
C ASN A 1022 -25.70 -1.14 39.46
N LEU A 1023 -25.79 -1.99 38.45
CA LEU A 1023 -25.31 -3.38 38.50
C LEU A 1023 -23.78 -3.29 38.41
N ALA A 1024 -23.12 -3.31 39.58
CA ALA A 1024 -21.70 -3.58 39.72
C ALA A 1024 -21.41 -5.04 39.47
#